data_e0fcc0e49967627ff6e8397acd85361d
#
_entry.id   e0fcc0e49967627ff6e8397acd85361d
#
_cell.length_a   1.000
_cell.length_b   1.000
_cell.length_c   1.000
_cell.angle_alpha   90.00
_cell.angle_beta   90.00
_cell.angle_gamma   90.00
#
_symmetry.space_group_name_H-M   'P 1'
#
loop_
_entity.id
_entity.type
_entity.pdbx_description
1 polymer ?
#
loop_
_entity_poly.entity_id
_entity_poly.type
_entity_poly.pdbx_seq_one_letter_code
_entity_poly.pdbx_strand_id
1 'polypeptide(L)'
;MDALLPHHDGSALHVSTQTPALGDTVTLRLRVPVGYGPLKAVRVRENPDHEPRWADARLTSAVAGWDWWEAEVVVDNPRHGYRWLLVHETTAAGGNAGRIEWLNQGGLHSIETLDSQDFALLATPAAPEWLAETVMYQVFPDRFARSSAADEHAKPEWAIAARWDEPVDPVLPGRSQQFYGGDLDGITEHLDHLLSLGVTMLYLTPVFPARSNHRYDASSFVDVDELLGGREALIRLVGEAHARGLKVIGDLTTNHSGDAHEWFQAALGKPDAPEGDFYYFTNDEHTEYVGWLGTPTLPKFNWNSQELRRRFIEGDDSVVANWLKAPYNFDGWRVDVANMTGRMGAEDLNEEVRQIIRRTMEDVNPDTVLLAESTNDAASDLQGDGWHGAMTYPSFTRPVWGWLTEPGDTSHVTADGSIDPEAWFFGQPIGGIPNYSARDFAEMTVRFTASIPWRIRVGNMNPLDTHDTARFRTHAPAENVPLALALSVTLPGVPVVFAGDEFGLSGDDGEMSRTPIPWGTETSPEVAPTLEIYRQLIALRTQLPTLSHGGLRWLHVADDALVFARESVEATVLVVVARSPLTVTLARNALAWVEPTASGVDGASPAFLAGDATLASSAAGLTLTAAAHTCAIWTLPGVEYPA
;
A
#
# COMPACT_ATOMS: atom_id res chain seq x y z
N MET A 1 -14.59 -0.86 18.88
CA MET A 1 -13.80 0.33 19.26
C MET A 1 -14.76 1.43 19.63
N ASP A 2 -14.44 2.23 20.63
CA ASP A 2 -15.30 3.31 21.12
C ASP A 2 -14.80 4.64 20.54
N ALA A 3 -15.70 5.48 20.02
CA ALA A 3 -15.37 6.77 19.44
C ALA A 3 -14.86 7.80 20.48
N LEU A 4 -15.09 7.57 21.77
CA LEU A 4 -14.74 8.48 22.87
C LEU A 4 -13.61 7.90 23.75
N LEU A 5 -12.47 7.60 23.13
CA LEU A 5 -11.23 7.21 23.81
C LEU A 5 -10.13 8.26 23.57
N PRO A 6 -9.13 8.36 24.46
CA PRO A 6 -7.90 9.11 24.17
C PRO A 6 -7.35 8.74 22.80
N HIS A 7 -6.93 9.74 22.03
CA HIS A 7 -6.53 9.52 20.65
C HIS A 7 -5.27 10.30 20.26
N HIS A 8 -4.37 9.58 19.62
CA HIS A 8 -3.19 10.02 18.91
C HIS A 8 -2.86 8.96 17.86
N ASP A 9 -2.46 9.36 16.65
CA ASP A 9 -2.18 8.44 15.54
C ASP A 9 -0.87 8.71 14.81
N GLY A 10 -0.11 9.74 15.23
CA GLY A 10 1.15 10.15 14.61
C GLY A 10 0.99 11.04 13.38
N SER A 11 -0.24 11.37 12.95
CA SER A 11 -0.50 12.28 11.83
C SER A 11 -0.13 13.74 12.15
N ALA A 12 -0.17 14.61 11.14
CA ALA A 12 0.12 16.03 11.27
C ALA A 12 -0.80 16.77 12.26
N LEU A 13 -2.00 16.25 12.53
CA LEU A 13 -2.87 16.77 13.57
C LEU A 13 -2.26 16.61 14.98
N HIS A 14 -1.49 15.53 15.17
CA HIS A 14 -0.95 15.13 16.46
C HIS A 14 0.56 15.34 16.61
N VAL A 15 1.28 15.60 15.52
CA VAL A 15 2.74 15.79 15.49
C VAL A 15 3.07 17.05 14.71
N SER A 16 3.83 17.97 15.31
CA SER A 16 4.10 19.28 14.72
C SER A 16 4.91 19.26 13.42
N THR A 17 5.66 18.20 13.18
CA THR A 17 6.38 17.96 11.92
C THR A 17 6.50 16.47 11.61
N GLN A 18 6.30 16.09 10.35
CA GLN A 18 6.46 14.73 9.86
C GLN A 18 7.90 14.40 9.43
N THR A 19 8.76 15.42 9.33
CA THR A 19 10.13 15.32 8.82
C THR A 19 11.14 16.03 9.75
N PRO A 20 11.20 15.65 11.03
CA PRO A 20 12.17 16.25 11.94
C PRO A 20 13.60 15.85 11.58
N ALA A 21 14.56 16.71 11.88
CA ALA A 21 15.98 16.38 11.92
C ALA A 21 16.40 15.91 13.33
N LEU A 22 17.58 15.27 13.42
CA LEU A 22 18.19 14.99 14.73
C LEU A 22 18.47 16.29 15.48
N GLY A 23 18.07 16.34 16.75
CA GLY A 23 18.17 17.51 17.62
C GLY A 23 16.96 18.44 17.56
N ASP A 24 16.02 18.24 16.64
CA ASP A 24 14.80 19.06 16.61
C ASP A 24 13.91 18.77 17.81
N THR A 25 13.24 19.83 18.28
CA THR A 25 12.16 19.71 19.27
C THR A 25 10.84 19.58 18.55
N VAL A 26 10.11 18.48 18.82
CA VAL A 26 8.82 18.18 18.23
C VAL A 26 7.74 18.26 19.29
N THR A 27 6.64 18.96 18.98
CA THR A 27 5.44 18.98 19.82
C THR A 27 4.55 17.79 19.47
N LEU A 28 4.26 16.97 20.47
CA LEU A 28 3.32 15.84 20.40
C LEU A 28 2.00 16.25 21.08
N ARG A 29 0.87 15.86 20.49
CA ARG A 29 -0.47 16.23 20.92
C ARG A 29 -1.32 15.00 21.15
N LEU A 30 -1.93 14.94 22.32
CA LEU A 30 -2.92 13.92 22.69
C LEU A 30 -4.25 14.63 22.93
N ARG A 31 -5.32 14.12 22.33
CA ARG A 31 -6.67 14.56 22.72
C ARG A 31 -7.35 13.49 23.57
N VAL A 32 -8.01 13.94 24.64
CA VAL A 32 -8.74 13.12 25.60
C VAL A 32 -10.19 13.62 25.65
N PRO A 33 -11.22 12.75 25.56
CA PRO A 33 -12.61 13.21 25.65
C PRO A 33 -12.89 13.87 27.00
N VAL A 34 -13.54 15.04 27.00
CA VAL A 34 -14.00 15.67 28.23
C VAL A 34 -14.92 14.70 28.97
N GLY A 35 -14.61 14.42 30.25
CA GLY A 35 -15.34 13.47 31.07
C GLY A 35 -14.83 12.02 30.98
N TYR A 36 -13.73 11.76 30.26
CA TYR A 36 -13.07 10.44 30.26
C TYR A 36 -12.66 9.99 31.67
N GLY A 37 -12.37 10.94 32.55
CA GLY A 37 -12.04 10.75 33.94
C GLY A 37 -10.96 11.75 34.37
N PRO A 38 -10.86 12.06 35.68
CA PRO A 38 -9.84 12.99 36.13
C PRO A 38 -8.46 12.35 35.96
N LEU A 39 -7.61 13.00 35.19
CA LEU A 39 -6.21 12.63 35.00
C LEU A 39 -5.32 13.43 35.93
N LYS A 40 -4.51 12.73 36.71
CA LYS A 40 -3.47 13.32 37.58
C LYS A 40 -2.30 13.80 36.78
N ALA A 41 -1.92 13.06 35.74
CA ALA A 41 -0.81 13.38 34.85
C ALA A 41 -1.01 12.70 33.50
N VAL A 42 -0.52 13.37 32.46
CA VAL A 42 -0.31 12.82 31.13
C VAL A 42 1.17 12.98 30.79
N ARG A 43 1.80 11.94 30.28
CA ARG A 43 3.23 11.93 29.98
C ARG A 43 3.49 11.24 28.66
N VAL A 44 4.60 11.59 28.03
CA VAL A 44 5.21 10.83 26.95
C VAL A 44 6.36 10.04 27.53
N ARG A 45 6.40 8.73 27.29
CA ARG A 45 7.59 7.90 27.46
C ARG A 45 8.30 7.83 26.12
N GLU A 46 9.54 8.24 26.11
CA GLU A 46 10.47 8.09 24.99
C GLU A 46 11.48 6.99 25.31
N ASN A 47 12.19 6.50 24.29
CA ASN A 47 13.17 5.42 24.46
C ASN A 47 14.46 5.70 23.67
N PRO A 48 15.10 6.90 23.83
CA PRO A 48 16.34 7.21 23.15
C PRO A 48 17.45 6.22 23.60
N ASP A 49 18.22 5.73 22.64
CA ASP A 49 19.29 4.74 22.88
C ASP A 49 18.83 3.50 23.69
N HIS A 50 17.55 3.13 23.56
CA HIS A 50 16.87 2.06 24.28
C HIS A 50 16.78 2.27 25.82
N GLU A 51 16.94 3.52 26.31
CA GLU A 51 16.74 3.85 27.72
C GLU A 51 15.50 4.77 27.89
N PRO A 52 14.63 4.50 28.88
CA PRO A 52 13.39 5.27 29.02
C PRO A 52 13.67 6.70 29.51
N ARG A 53 13.07 7.65 28.82
CA ARG A 53 13.02 9.07 29.19
C ARG A 53 11.57 9.53 29.24
N TRP A 54 11.27 10.57 30.00
CA TRP A 54 9.92 11.06 30.22
C TRP A 54 9.80 12.54 29.92
N ALA A 55 8.75 12.92 29.20
CA ALA A 55 8.32 14.29 29.04
C ALA A 55 6.93 14.46 29.66
N ASP A 56 6.76 15.48 30.52
CA ASP A 56 5.45 15.81 31.07
C ASP A 56 4.63 16.60 30.05
N ALA A 57 3.37 16.17 29.85
CA ALA A 57 2.43 16.89 29.02
C ALA A 57 1.63 17.91 29.87
N ARG A 58 1.26 19.01 29.23
CA ARG A 58 0.39 20.05 29.81
C ARG A 58 -0.93 20.10 29.08
N LEU A 59 -2.00 20.35 29.82
CA LEU A 59 -3.30 20.65 29.22
C LEU A 59 -3.24 22.07 28.64
N THR A 60 -3.43 22.19 27.33
CA THR A 60 -3.31 23.47 26.62
C THR A 60 -4.67 24.06 26.31
N SER A 61 -5.68 23.24 26.05
CA SER A 61 -7.05 23.72 25.80
C SER A 61 -8.09 22.63 26.00
N ALA A 62 -9.36 23.06 26.07
CA ALA A 62 -10.53 22.21 26.00
C ALA A 62 -11.48 22.80 24.93
N VAL A 63 -11.64 22.06 23.82
CA VAL A 63 -12.43 22.54 22.68
C VAL A 63 -13.19 21.39 22.03
N ALA A 64 -14.39 21.66 21.54
CA ALA A 64 -15.25 20.67 20.86
C ALA A 64 -15.47 19.36 21.66
N GLY A 65 -15.46 19.43 23.00
CA GLY A 65 -15.62 18.25 23.87
C GLY A 65 -14.36 17.39 24.05
N TRP A 66 -13.18 17.93 23.72
CA TRP A 66 -11.89 17.29 23.88
C TRP A 66 -10.91 18.17 24.64
N ASP A 67 -10.18 17.56 25.59
CA ASP A 67 -9.03 18.13 26.26
C ASP A 67 -7.77 17.84 25.45
N TRP A 68 -7.01 18.90 25.08
CA TRP A 68 -5.77 18.77 24.34
C TRP A 68 -4.56 18.89 25.26
N TRP A 69 -3.71 17.87 25.21
CA TRP A 69 -2.49 17.78 25.97
C TRP A 69 -1.29 17.85 25.03
N GLU A 70 -0.27 18.63 25.39
CA GLU A 70 0.95 18.79 24.62
C GLU A 70 2.18 18.44 25.44
N ALA A 71 3.13 17.75 24.79
CA ALA A 71 4.46 17.47 25.29
C ALA A 71 5.49 17.82 24.21
N GLU A 72 6.64 18.31 24.63
CA GLU A 72 7.79 18.55 23.75
C GLU A 72 8.80 17.42 23.94
N VAL A 73 9.30 16.86 22.84
CA VAL A 73 10.34 15.82 22.81
C VAL A 73 11.45 16.23 21.87
N VAL A 74 12.70 15.85 22.19
CA VAL A 74 13.85 16.08 21.32
C VAL A 74 14.17 14.79 20.59
N VAL A 75 14.33 14.88 19.28
CA VAL A 75 14.61 13.73 18.40
C VAL A 75 16.10 13.38 18.48
N ASP A 76 16.45 12.35 19.23
CA ASP A 76 17.85 11.95 19.45
C ASP A 76 18.30 10.79 18.54
N ASN A 77 17.36 10.01 18.01
CA ASN A 77 17.68 8.85 17.17
C ASN A 77 17.02 8.97 15.77
N PRO A 78 17.60 8.38 14.71
CA PRO A 78 16.99 8.34 13.38
C PRO A 78 15.56 7.80 13.36
N ARG A 79 15.27 6.80 14.23
CA ARG A 79 13.94 6.35 14.61
C ARG A 79 13.76 6.60 16.10
N HIS A 80 12.98 7.61 16.46
CA HIS A 80 12.73 8.02 17.84
C HIS A 80 11.35 7.56 18.29
N GLY A 81 11.31 6.47 19.07
CA GLY A 81 10.07 5.84 19.56
C GLY A 81 9.47 6.58 20.76
N TYR A 82 8.13 6.66 20.82
CA TYR A 82 7.41 7.23 21.95
C TYR A 82 6.02 6.65 22.12
N ARG A 83 5.47 6.72 23.35
CA ARG A 83 4.11 6.36 23.71
C ARG A 83 3.55 7.28 24.79
N TRP A 84 2.24 7.38 24.90
CA TRP A 84 1.58 8.16 25.93
C TRP A 84 1.28 7.33 27.17
N LEU A 85 1.44 7.93 28.36
CA LEU A 85 1.01 7.41 29.65
C LEU A 85 -0.04 8.34 30.27
N LEU A 86 -1.21 7.81 30.56
CA LEU A 86 -2.28 8.49 31.28
C LEU A 86 -2.34 7.96 32.71
N VAL A 87 -2.18 8.83 33.69
CA VAL A 87 -2.23 8.50 35.12
C VAL A 87 -3.53 9.06 35.69
N HIS A 88 -4.41 8.19 36.17
CA HIS A 88 -5.69 8.60 36.72
C HIS A 88 -5.57 9.11 38.15
N GLU A 89 -6.42 10.09 38.52
CA GLU A 89 -6.55 10.51 39.92
C GLU A 89 -7.25 9.42 40.75
N THR A 90 -6.79 9.28 42.00
CA THR A 90 -7.50 8.45 42.98
C THR A 90 -8.74 9.19 43.47
N THR A 91 -9.92 8.64 43.26
CA THR A 91 -11.17 9.23 43.77
C THR A 91 -11.24 9.17 45.29
N ALA A 92 -12.07 10.04 45.90
CA ALA A 92 -12.28 10.06 47.36
C ALA A 92 -12.79 8.71 47.93
N ALA A 93 -13.45 7.89 47.09
CA ALA A 93 -13.87 6.52 47.44
C ALA A 93 -12.81 5.45 47.22
N GLY A 94 -11.55 5.83 46.87
CA GLY A 94 -10.45 4.91 46.56
C GLY A 94 -10.51 4.30 45.16
N GLY A 95 -11.49 4.70 44.31
CA GLY A 95 -11.53 4.27 42.91
C GLY A 95 -10.38 4.88 42.11
N ASN A 96 -9.94 4.19 41.07
CA ASN A 96 -8.79 4.52 40.22
C ASN A 96 -7.42 4.57 40.93
N ALA A 97 -7.30 4.04 42.17
CA ALA A 97 -6.03 3.98 42.86
C ALA A 97 -5.02 3.15 42.03
N GLY A 98 -3.95 3.80 41.59
CA GLY A 98 -2.90 3.17 40.76
C GLY A 98 -3.32 2.84 39.32
N ARG A 99 -4.46 3.32 38.84
CA ARG A 99 -4.86 3.13 37.43
C ARG A 99 -3.98 3.97 36.52
N ILE A 100 -3.37 3.28 35.57
CA ILE A 100 -2.61 3.88 34.47
C ILE A 100 -3.10 3.29 33.15
N GLU A 101 -2.93 4.02 32.07
CA GLU A 101 -3.21 3.56 30.72
C GLU A 101 -2.09 3.99 29.77
N TRP A 102 -1.77 3.11 28.85
CA TRP A 102 -0.77 3.34 27.80
C TRP A 102 -1.47 3.47 26.46
N LEU A 103 -1.08 4.48 25.69
CA LEU A 103 -1.53 4.64 24.32
C LEU A 103 -0.33 4.57 23.38
N ASN A 104 -0.35 3.60 22.47
CA ASN A 104 0.60 3.42 21.37
C ASN A 104 -0.14 3.19 20.05
N GLN A 105 0.56 2.83 18.97
CA GLN A 105 -0.08 2.59 17.67
C GLN A 105 -1.06 1.40 17.68
N GLY A 106 -0.92 0.46 18.59
CA GLY A 106 -1.85 -0.67 18.80
C GLY A 106 -3.14 -0.27 19.54
N GLY A 107 -3.21 0.95 20.09
CA GLY A 107 -4.37 1.45 20.82
C GLY A 107 -4.12 1.74 22.29
N LEU A 108 -5.21 1.79 23.07
CA LEU A 108 -5.20 2.09 24.50
C LEU A 108 -5.20 0.80 25.34
N HIS A 109 -4.28 0.71 26.30
CA HIS A 109 -4.02 -0.48 27.10
C HIS A 109 -3.94 -0.16 28.59
N SER A 110 -4.50 -1.01 29.45
CA SER A 110 -4.39 -0.90 30.92
C SER A 110 -3.14 -1.58 31.50
N ILE A 111 -2.31 -2.16 30.65
CA ILE A 111 -1.06 -2.85 30.98
C ILE A 111 0.09 -2.28 30.14
N GLU A 112 1.31 -2.54 30.54
CA GLU A 112 2.49 -2.16 29.75
C GLU A 112 2.48 -2.79 28.37
N THR A 113 3.00 -2.05 27.37
CA THR A 113 2.95 -2.40 25.95
C THR A 113 4.35 -2.57 25.37
N LEU A 114 4.41 -3.16 24.17
CA LEU A 114 5.67 -3.43 23.46
C LEU A 114 6.24 -2.16 22.84
N ASP A 115 7.57 -1.96 22.93
CA ASP A 115 8.29 -0.86 22.29
C ASP A 115 8.20 -0.92 20.76
N SER A 116 8.01 -2.11 20.17
CA SER A 116 7.83 -2.27 18.72
C SER A 116 6.56 -1.62 18.18
N GLN A 117 5.59 -1.33 19.05
CA GLN A 117 4.33 -0.65 18.69
C GLN A 117 4.31 0.83 19.12
N ASP A 118 5.43 1.37 19.55
CA ASP A 118 5.54 2.79 19.84
C ASP A 118 5.29 3.63 18.58
N PHE A 119 4.66 4.79 18.73
CA PHE A 119 4.72 5.81 17.70
C PHE A 119 6.18 6.16 17.43
N ALA A 120 6.50 6.59 16.23
CA ALA A 120 7.88 6.93 15.90
C ALA A 120 7.96 8.23 15.09
N LEU A 121 8.89 9.09 15.50
CA LEU A 121 9.43 10.19 14.71
C LEU A 121 10.61 9.65 13.90
N LEU A 122 10.68 10.01 12.62
CA LEU A 122 11.73 9.57 11.73
C LEU A 122 12.57 10.77 11.27
N ALA A 123 13.85 10.78 11.64
CA ALA A 123 14.83 11.79 11.19
C ALA A 123 15.62 11.34 9.94
N THR A 124 15.18 10.26 9.31
CA THR A 124 15.67 9.81 7.99
C THR A 124 15.03 10.63 6.87
N PRO A 125 15.60 10.68 5.66
CA PRO A 125 14.97 11.32 4.51
C PRO A 125 13.54 10.81 4.28
N ALA A 126 12.62 11.69 3.95
CA ALA A 126 11.23 11.35 3.68
C ALA A 126 11.03 10.92 2.22
N ALA A 127 9.93 10.21 1.95
CA ALA A 127 9.45 10.09 0.58
C ALA A 127 9.08 11.48 0.02
N PRO A 128 9.12 11.66 -1.30
CA PRO A 128 8.53 12.83 -1.93
C PRO A 128 7.07 13.03 -1.51
N GLU A 129 6.65 14.27 -1.30
CA GLU A 129 5.29 14.60 -0.82
C GLU A 129 4.20 14.06 -1.74
N TRP A 130 4.46 14.02 -3.05
CA TRP A 130 3.51 13.51 -4.03
C TRP A 130 3.11 12.04 -3.81
N LEU A 131 3.94 11.21 -3.13
CA LEU A 131 3.61 9.80 -2.89
C LEU A 131 2.30 9.65 -2.09
N ALA A 132 2.10 10.43 -1.03
CA ALA A 132 0.88 10.37 -0.23
C ALA A 132 -0.38 10.78 -1.01
N GLU A 133 -0.22 11.62 -2.03
CA GLU A 133 -1.32 12.11 -2.89
C GLU A 133 -1.59 11.20 -4.10
N THR A 134 -0.74 10.18 -4.28
CA THR A 134 -0.79 9.30 -5.45
C THR A 134 -2.05 8.43 -5.47
N VAL A 135 -2.56 8.24 -6.68
CA VAL A 135 -3.39 7.12 -7.11
C VAL A 135 -2.61 6.35 -8.18
N MET A 136 -2.23 5.13 -7.84
CA MET A 136 -1.41 4.27 -8.69
C MET A 136 -2.29 3.45 -9.62
N TYR A 137 -1.85 3.31 -10.89
CA TYR A 137 -2.45 2.41 -11.86
C TYR A 137 -1.40 1.42 -12.36
N GLN A 138 -1.62 0.14 -12.05
CA GLN A 138 -0.71 -0.95 -12.41
C GLN A 138 -1.02 -1.46 -13.82
N VAL A 139 -0.01 -1.51 -14.68
CA VAL A 139 -0.11 -2.00 -16.04
C VAL A 139 0.78 -3.21 -16.27
N PHE A 140 0.18 -4.27 -16.83
CA PHE A 140 0.88 -5.38 -17.46
C PHE A 140 0.96 -5.10 -18.97
N PRO A 141 2.12 -4.67 -19.52
CA PRO A 141 2.21 -4.05 -20.84
C PRO A 141 1.63 -4.90 -21.99
N ASP A 142 1.93 -6.20 -22.01
CA ASP A 142 1.43 -7.11 -23.07
C ASP A 142 -0.10 -7.21 -23.14
N ARG A 143 -0.81 -6.82 -22.07
CA ARG A 143 -2.27 -7.01 -21.92
C ARG A 143 -3.05 -5.69 -21.87
N PHE A 144 -2.37 -4.55 -21.92
CA PHE A 144 -3.02 -3.26 -21.75
C PHE A 144 -3.58 -2.71 -23.06
N ALA A 145 -2.73 -2.42 -24.04
CA ALA A 145 -3.16 -1.90 -25.36
C ALA A 145 -2.11 -2.18 -26.43
N ARG A 146 -2.57 -2.37 -27.66
CA ARG A 146 -1.73 -2.53 -28.85
C ARG A 146 -1.67 -1.21 -29.63
N SER A 147 -0.47 -0.77 -29.95
CA SER A 147 -0.30 0.29 -30.94
C SER A 147 -0.44 -0.22 -32.38
N SER A 148 -0.46 0.71 -33.33
CA SER A 148 -0.41 0.36 -34.76
C SER A 148 0.93 -0.27 -35.17
N ALA A 149 2.01 -0.08 -34.38
CA ALA A 149 3.33 -0.65 -34.65
C ALA A 149 3.50 -2.07 -34.05
N ALA A 150 2.57 -2.54 -33.23
CA ALA A 150 2.69 -3.82 -32.52
C ALA A 150 2.89 -5.04 -33.45
N ASP A 151 2.34 -5.01 -34.67
CA ASP A 151 2.51 -6.08 -35.65
C ASP A 151 3.89 -6.06 -36.36
N GLU A 152 4.62 -4.95 -36.26
CA GLU A 152 5.97 -4.81 -36.83
C GLU A 152 7.05 -5.39 -35.93
N HIS A 153 6.75 -5.65 -34.65
CA HIS A 153 7.68 -6.25 -33.69
C HIS A 153 7.97 -7.71 -34.04
N ALA A 154 9.25 -8.03 -34.20
CA ALA A 154 9.68 -9.39 -34.50
C ALA A 154 9.42 -10.32 -33.31
N LYS A 155 8.57 -11.33 -33.49
CA LYS A 155 8.27 -12.32 -32.45
C LYS A 155 9.35 -13.41 -32.45
N PRO A 156 9.96 -13.72 -31.27
CA PRO A 156 10.88 -14.84 -31.14
C PRO A 156 10.14 -16.19 -31.33
N GLU A 157 10.87 -17.22 -31.73
CA GLU A 157 10.29 -18.56 -32.00
C GLU A 157 9.58 -19.19 -30.80
N TRP A 158 9.96 -18.81 -29.57
CA TRP A 158 9.34 -19.32 -28.35
C TRP A 158 8.02 -18.61 -27.98
N ALA A 159 7.75 -17.43 -28.54
CA ALA A 159 6.55 -16.67 -28.24
C ALA A 159 5.32 -17.25 -28.99
N ILE A 160 4.26 -17.55 -28.23
CA ILE A 160 2.99 -18.01 -28.76
C ILE A 160 2.11 -16.80 -29.01
N ALA A 161 1.87 -16.46 -30.27
CA ALA A 161 1.03 -15.31 -30.62
C ALA A 161 -0.45 -15.60 -30.30
N ALA A 162 -1.10 -14.68 -29.60
CA ALA A 162 -2.55 -14.70 -29.35
C ALA A 162 -3.22 -13.48 -29.99
N ARG A 163 -4.51 -13.63 -30.34
CA ARG A 163 -5.36 -12.48 -30.70
C ARG A 163 -5.85 -11.81 -29.42
N TRP A 164 -6.18 -10.54 -29.51
CA TRP A 164 -6.64 -9.74 -28.38
C TRP A 164 -7.90 -10.29 -27.68
N ASP A 165 -8.73 -11.03 -28.40
CA ASP A 165 -9.98 -11.64 -27.94
C ASP A 165 -9.84 -13.12 -27.55
N GLU A 166 -8.63 -13.69 -27.60
CA GLU A 166 -8.40 -15.07 -27.16
C GLU A 166 -8.36 -15.18 -25.63
N PRO A 167 -8.87 -16.27 -25.06
CA PRO A 167 -8.72 -16.55 -23.63
C PRO A 167 -7.25 -16.67 -23.21
N VAL A 168 -6.96 -16.29 -21.98
CA VAL A 168 -5.65 -16.54 -21.37
C VAL A 168 -5.46 -18.06 -21.18
N ASP A 169 -4.29 -18.56 -21.55
CA ASP A 169 -3.89 -19.96 -21.29
C ASP A 169 -3.18 -20.03 -19.94
N PRO A 170 -3.79 -20.62 -18.90
CA PRO A 170 -3.20 -20.70 -17.56
C PRO A 170 -2.16 -21.82 -17.43
N VAL A 171 -1.99 -22.65 -18.47
CA VAL A 171 -1.12 -23.84 -18.44
C VAL A 171 0.18 -23.59 -19.21
N LEU A 172 1.31 -24.10 -18.69
CA LEU A 172 2.57 -24.05 -19.43
C LEU A 172 2.51 -24.85 -20.74
N PRO A 173 3.09 -24.36 -21.85
CA PRO A 173 3.91 -23.15 -21.96
C PRO A 173 3.11 -21.85 -22.14
N GLY A 174 1.82 -21.90 -22.48
CA GLY A 174 0.97 -20.73 -22.75
C GLY A 174 1.02 -19.71 -21.61
N ARG A 175 0.92 -20.18 -20.38
CA ARG A 175 0.99 -19.37 -19.15
C ARG A 175 2.07 -18.27 -19.20
N SER A 176 3.30 -18.60 -19.62
CA SER A 176 4.43 -17.66 -19.68
C SER A 176 4.80 -17.20 -21.09
N GLN A 177 4.30 -17.87 -22.14
CA GLN A 177 4.73 -17.63 -23.53
C GLN A 177 3.65 -17.09 -24.45
N GLN A 178 2.39 -16.97 -23.99
CA GLN A 178 1.29 -16.38 -24.74
C GLN A 178 1.41 -14.86 -24.77
N PHE A 179 1.56 -14.29 -25.97
CA PHE A 179 1.71 -12.84 -26.21
C PHE A 179 0.52 -12.30 -26.99
N TYR A 180 -0.11 -11.27 -26.43
CA TYR A 180 -1.20 -10.55 -27.09
C TYR A 180 -0.69 -9.34 -27.88
N GLY A 181 0.54 -8.92 -27.62
CA GLY A 181 1.22 -7.86 -28.35
C GLY A 181 0.84 -6.46 -27.91
N GLY A 182 0.41 -6.29 -26.67
CA GLY A 182 0.37 -4.97 -26.04
C GLY A 182 1.78 -4.40 -25.95
N ASP A 183 1.93 -3.09 -26.12
CA ASP A 183 3.21 -2.40 -26.16
C ASP A 183 3.19 -1.02 -25.47
N LEU A 184 4.36 -0.40 -25.30
CA LEU A 184 4.51 0.88 -24.62
C LEU A 184 3.89 2.05 -25.40
N ASP A 185 3.87 1.97 -26.73
CA ASP A 185 3.18 2.98 -27.56
C ASP A 185 1.66 2.85 -27.40
N GLY A 186 1.12 1.63 -27.28
CA GLY A 186 -0.29 1.41 -26.95
C GLY A 186 -0.67 1.99 -25.59
N ILE A 187 0.22 1.89 -24.59
CA ILE A 187 0.01 2.57 -23.30
C ILE A 187 0.00 4.09 -23.50
N THR A 188 0.93 4.61 -24.28
CA THR A 188 1.02 6.06 -24.58
C THR A 188 -0.27 6.59 -25.22
N GLU A 189 -0.85 5.84 -26.16
CA GLU A 189 -2.12 6.18 -26.82
C GLU A 189 -3.32 6.22 -25.88
N HIS A 190 -3.23 5.56 -24.70
CA HIS A 190 -4.33 5.47 -23.72
C HIS A 190 -4.07 6.25 -22.42
N LEU A 191 -3.05 7.12 -22.35
CA LEU A 191 -2.79 7.96 -21.16
C LEU A 191 -3.98 8.83 -20.76
N ASP A 192 -4.78 9.29 -21.73
CA ASP A 192 -5.97 10.10 -21.47
C ASP A 192 -7.07 9.32 -20.70
N HIS A 193 -7.12 7.99 -20.87
CA HIS A 193 -8.00 7.13 -20.05
C HIS A 193 -7.59 7.19 -18.57
N LEU A 194 -6.29 7.05 -18.26
CA LEU A 194 -5.76 7.13 -16.91
C LEU A 194 -6.07 8.48 -16.27
N LEU A 195 -5.87 9.56 -17.01
CA LEU A 195 -6.22 10.92 -16.55
C LEU A 195 -7.72 11.06 -16.27
N SER A 196 -8.57 10.47 -17.12
CA SER A 196 -10.02 10.51 -16.95
C SER A 196 -10.50 9.77 -15.69
N LEU A 197 -9.70 8.81 -15.19
CA LEU A 197 -9.91 8.13 -13.91
C LEU A 197 -9.40 8.96 -12.73
N GLY A 198 -8.51 9.94 -12.94
CA GLY A 198 -7.84 10.67 -11.87
C GLY A 198 -6.55 9.98 -11.36
N VAL A 199 -6.01 9.05 -12.13
CA VAL A 199 -4.70 8.42 -11.87
C VAL A 199 -3.60 9.47 -11.92
N THR A 200 -2.62 9.35 -11.02
CA THR A 200 -1.46 10.27 -10.95
C THR A 200 -0.12 9.57 -11.11
N MET A 201 -0.10 8.23 -11.03
CA MET A 201 1.12 7.44 -11.22
C MET A 201 0.84 6.15 -11.99
N LEU A 202 1.64 5.91 -13.02
CA LEU A 202 1.70 4.67 -13.78
C LEU A 202 2.77 3.75 -13.16
N TYR A 203 2.39 2.54 -12.80
CA TYR A 203 3.31 1.48 -12.41
C TYR A 203 3.34 0.42 -13.51
N LEU A 204 4.50 0.23 -14.13
CA LEU A 204 4.75 -0.76 -15.16
C LEU A 204 5.35 -2.04 -14.53
N THR A 205 4.75 -3.21 -14.77
CA THR A 205 5.47 -4.47 -14.55
C THR A 205 6.70 -4.52 -15.46
N PRO A 206 7.68 -5.43 -15.27
CA PRO A 206 8.99 -5.31 -15.90
C PRO A 206 8.93 -5.07 -17.41
N VAL A 207 9.78 -4.18 -17.89
CA VAL A 207 9.91 -3.83 -19.33
C VAL A 207 11.22 -4.35 -19.94
N PHE A 208 12.03 -5.07 -19.18
CA PHE A 208 13.29 -5.64 -19.60
C PHE A 208 13.12 -6.77 -20.61
N PRO A 209 14.10 -7.05 -21.49
CA PRO A 209 14.11 -8.24 -22.32
C PRO A 209 14.04 -9.51 -21.46
N ALA A 210 13.22 -10.47 -21.88
CA ALA A 210 13.01 -11.72 -21.14
C ALA A 210 12.57 -12.86 -22.06
N ARG A 211 12.33 -14.05 -21.50
CA ARG A 211 11.78 -15.21 -22.22
C ARG A 211 10.35 -15.56 -21.76
N SER A 212 9.68 -14.60 -21.16
CA SER A 212 8.29 -14.73 -20.72
C SER A 212 7.47 -13.48 -21.03
N ASN A 213 6.15 -13.60 -20.98
CA ASN A 213 5.23 -12.48 -21.12
C ASN A 213 5.26 -11.54 -19.91
N HIS A 214 5.61 -12.04 -18.72
CA HIS A 214 5.67 -11.29 -17.46
C HIS A 214 7.01 -10.55 -17.23
N ARG A 215 8.08 -10.99 -17.88
CA ARG A 215 9.42 -10.36 -17.88
C ARG A 215 10.14 -10.31 -16.52
N TYR A 216 9.69 -11.06 -15.51
CA TYR A 216 10.41 -11.18 -14.24
C TYR A 216 11.68 -12.04 -14.38
N ASP A 217 11.81 -12.81 -15.46
CA ASP A 217 13.01 -13.53 -15.88
C ASP A 217 13.90 -12.68 -16.81
N ALA A 218 14.22 -11.44 -16.39
CA ALA A 218 15.00 -10.51 -17.19
C ALA A 218 16.32 -11.12 -17.71
N SER A 219 16.58 -10.98 -19.01
CA SER A 219 17.82 -11.40 -19.67
C SER A 219 18.86 -10.29 -19.80
N SER A 220 18.46 -9.05 -19.57
CA SER A 220 19.28 -7.85 -19.46
C SER A 220 18.57 -6.82 -18.60
N PHE A 221 19.32 -5.99 -17.86
CA PHE A 221 18.77 -4.85 -17.11
C PHE A 221 19.12 -3.49 -17.73
N VAL A 222 19.74 -3.49 -18.90
CA VAL A 222 20.19 -2.24 -19.55
C VAL A 222 19.39 -1.89 -20.78
N ASP A 223 18.51 -2.78 -21.23
CA ASP A 223 17.67 -2.59 -22.41
C ASP A 223 16.19 -2.74 -22.11
N VAL A 224 15.36 -2.21 -23.01
CA VAL A 224 13.90 -2.40 -23.03
C VAL A 224 13.58 -3.48 -24.06
N ASP A 225 12.62 -4.36 -23.72
CA ASP A 225 12.18 -5.42 -24.61
C ASP A 225 11.66 -4.87 -25.96
N GLU A 226 12.22 -5.36 -27.05
CA GLU A 226 11.81 -5.00 -28.40
C GLU A 226 10.34 -5.40 -28.70
N LEU A 227 9.83 -6.44 -28.03
CA LEU A 227 8.41 -6.80 -28.10
C LEU A 227 7.47 -5.75 -27.52
N LEU A 228 8.00 -4.86 -26.69
CA LEU A 228 7.28 -3.71 -26.14
C LEU A 228 7.53 -2.40 -26.91
N GLY A 229 8.29 -2.45 -28.02
CA GLY A 229 8.66 -1.27 -28.79
C GLY A 229 10.02 -0.69 -28.43
N GLY A 230 10.78 -1.38 -27.55
CA GLY A 230 12.16 -1.05 -27.23
C GLY A 230 12.34 0.29 -26.50
N ARG A 231 13.58 0.73 -26.44
CA ARG A 231 14.04 1.93 -25.72
C ARG A 231 13.29 3.21 -26.10
N GLU A 232 13.07 3.41 -27.38
CA GLU A 232 12.46 4.65 -27.91
C GLU A 232 10.98 4.76 -27.49
N ALA A 233 10.25 3.64 -27.46
CA ALA A 233 8.87 3.61 -27.01
C ALA A 233 8.76 3.95 -25.51
N LEU A 234 9.67 3.44 -24.67
CA LEU A 234 9.69 3.80 -23.25
C LEU A 234 9.98 5.29 -23.03
N ILE A 235 10.95 5.84 -23.75
CA ILE A 235 11.29 7.26 -23.64
C ILE A 235 10.08 8.13 -24.04
N ARG A 236 9.34 7.74 -25.09
CA ARG A 236 8.10 8.43 -25.48
C ARG A 236 7.04 8.33 -24.39
N LEU A 237 6.78 7.12 -23.88
CA LEU A 237 5.78 6.89 -22.84
C LEU A 237 6.05 7.76 -21.62
N VAL A 238 7.27 7.72 -21.07
CA VAL A 238 7.63 8.50 -19.88
C VAL A 238 7.53 10.00 -20.17
N GLY A 239 8.03 10.46 -21.33
CA GLY A 239 7.95 11.87 -21.72
C GLY A 239 6.50 12.37 -21.86
N GLU A 240 5.62 11.57 -22.48
CA GLU A 240 4.20 11.92 -22.65
C GLU A 240 3.41 11.84 -21.33
N ALA A 241 3.76 10.88 -20.45
CA ALA A 241 3.20 10.79 -19.10
C ALA A 241 3.58 12.02 -18.27
N HIS A 242 4.85 12.39 -18.23
CA HIS A 242 5.34 13.58 -17.52
C HIS A 242 4.73 14.88 -18.08
N ALA A 243 4.58 14.99 -19.40
CA ALA A 243 3.93 16.15 -20.03
C ALA A 243 2.47 16.33 -19.58
N ARG A 244 1.82 15.26 -19.13
CA ARG A 244 0.45 15.24 -18.58
C ARG A 244 0.40 15.28 -17.05
N GLY A 245 1.54 15.35 -16.36
CA GLY A 245 1.64 15.38 -14.90
C GLY A 245 1.56 14.00 -14.23
N LEU A 246 1.64 12.91 -15.00
CA LEU A 246 1.71 11.55 -14.46
C LEU A 246 3.15 11.21 -14.08
N LYS A 247 3.33 10.58 -12.94
CA LYS A 247 4.57 9.90 -12.55
C LYS A 247 4.64 8.51 -13.17
N VAL A 248 5.86 7.98 -13.40
CA VAL A 248 6.06 6.62 -13.95
C VAL A 248 7.10 5.88 -13.12
N ILE A 249 6.74 4.73 -12.58
CA ILE A 249 7.68 3.83 -11.90
C ILE A 249 7.79 2.50 -12.63
N GLY A 250 8.99 1.91 -12.57
CA GLY A 250 9.26 0.58 -13.09
C GLY A 250 9.21 -0.50 -12.01
N ASP A 251 9.36 -1.74 -12.44
CA ASP A 251 9.49 -2.92 -11.59
C ASP A 251 10.91 -3.49 -11.69
N LEU A 252 11.54 -3.75 -10.57
CA LEU A 252 12.93 -4.17 -10.49
C LEU A 252 13.09 -5.49 -9.74
N THR A 253 13.58 -6.53 -10.41
CA THR A 253 13.82 -7.84 -9.82
C THR A 253 15.20 -7.90 -9.14
N THR A 254 15.26 -7.57 -7.85
CA THR A 254 16.52 -7.60 -7.09
C THR A 254 16.82 -8.95 -6.42
N ASN A 255 15.86 -9.87 -6.42
CA ASN A 255 16.03 -11.20 -5.84
C ASN A 255 16.69 -12.20 -6.81
N HIS A 256 16.44 -12.09 -8.10
CA HIS A 256 16.87 -13.02 -9.14
C HIS A 256 16.97 -12.35 -10.51
N SER A 257 17.60 -13.01 -11.46
CA SER A 257 17.51 -12.70 -12.89
C SER A 257 16.83 -13.86 -13.64
N GLY A 258 16.66 -13.73 -14.95
CA GLY A 258 16.39 -14.87 -15.81
C GLY A 258 17.63 -15.76 -15.98
N ASP A 259 17.43 -17.05 -16.29
CA ASP A 259 18.53 -17.96 -16.64
C ASP A 259 19.20 -17.57 -17.96
N ALA A 260 18.52 -16.79 -18.80
CA ALA A 260 19.06 -16.21 -20.03
C ALA A 260 19.87 -14.93 -19.82
N HIS A 261 19.93 -14.40 -18.58
CA HIS A 261 20.63 -13.16 -18.29
C HIS A 261 22.13 -13.26 -18.62
N GLU A 262 22.68 -12.21 -19.22
CA GLU A 262 24.08 -12.16 -19.63
C GLU A 262 25.05 -12.43 -18.47
N TRP A 263 24.76 -11.96 -17.27
CA TRP A 263 25.58 -12.23 -16.08
C TRP A 263 25.49 -13.70 -15.65
N PHE A 264 24.32 -14.30 -15.70
CA PHE A 264 24.17 -15.71 -15.35
C PHE A 264 24.85 -16.61 -16.37
N GLN A 265 24.73 -16.33 -17.67
CA GLN A 265 25.41 -17.07 -18.73
C GLN A 265 26.95 -16.89 -18.69
N ALA A 266 27.42 -15.75 -18.17
CA ALA A 266 28.86 -15.55 -17.94
C ALA A 266 29.37 -16.34 -16.73
N ALA A 267 28.55 -16.58 -15.72
CA ALA A 267 28.89 -17.29 -14.48
C ALA A 267 28.73 -18.82 -14.58
N LEU A 268 27.72 -19.29 -15.32
CA LEU A 268 27.35 -20.71 -15.39
C LEU A 268 28.49 -21.57 -15.96
N GLY A 269 28.97 -22.54 -15.17
CA GLY A 269 30.10 -23.41 -15.50
C GLY A 269 31.46 -22.70 -15.54
N LYS A 270 31.57 -21.49 -14.97
CA LYS A 270 32.77 -20.64 -15.02
C LYS A 270 33.04 -19.98 -13.67
N PRO A 271 33.53 -20.73 -12.67
CA PRO A 271 33.73 -20.20 -11.32
C PRO A 271 34.72 -19.01 -11.24
N ASP A 272 35.68 -18.94 -12.17
CA ASP A 272 36.67 -17.85 -12.21
C ASP A 272 36.21 -16.61 -12.98
N ALA A 273 34.95 -16.57 -13.49
CA ALA A 273 34.43 -15.41 -14.17
C ALA A 273 34.15 -14.25 -13.18
N PRO A 274 34.25 -12.99 -13.63
CA PRO A 274 33.88 -11.85 -12.78
C PRO A 274 32.47 -11.95 -12.19
N GLU A 275 31.54 -12.61 -12.88
CA GLU A 275 30.16 -12.86 -12.49
C GLU A 275 30.01 -14.14 -11.65
N GLY A 276 31.09 -14.89 -11.39
CA GLY A 276 31.05 -16.17 -10.66
C GLY A 276 30.39 -16.08 -9.30
N ASP A 277 30.58 -14.97 -8.59
CA ASP A 277 30.02 -14.72 -7.25
C ASP A 277 28.62 -14.05 -7.27
N PHE A 278 28.04 -13.80 -8.45
CA PHE A 278 26.75 -13.07 -8.53
C PHE A 278 25.55 -13.91 -8.11
N TYR A 279 25.71 -15.24 -8.14
CA TYR A 279 24.62 -16.19 -7.87
C TYR A 279 25.02 -17.19 -6.80
N TYR A 280 24.02 -17.79 -6.14
CA TYR A 280 24.26 -18.88 -5.20
C TYR A 280 24.42 -20.20 -5.96
N PHE A 281 25.67 -20.59 -6.27
CA PHE A 281 25.99 -21.90 -6.79
C PHE A 281 26.15 -22.91 -5.66
N THR A 282 25.73 -24.17 -5.89
CA THR A 282 25.76 -25.25 -4.89
C THR A 282 26.90 -26.25 -5.10
N ASN A 283 27.64 -26.10 -6.20
CA ASN A 283 28.83 -26.89 -6.47
C ASN A 283 29.99 -26.02 -7.00
N ASP A 284 31.23 -26.52 -6.86
CA ASP A 284 32.45 -25.79 -7.24
C ASP A 284 32.57 -25.54 -8.76
N GLU A 285 31.91 -26.35 -9.58
CA GLU A 285 31.89 -26.22 -11.03
C GLU A 285 30.91 -25.17 -11.54
N HIS A 286 30.11 -24.55 -10.66
CA HIS A 286 29.05 -23.58 -10.97
C HIS A 286 28.01 -24.09 -11.98
N THR A 287 27.66 -25.39 -11.92
CA THR A 287 26.66 -26.02 -12.78
C THR A 287 25.31 -26.25 -12.07
N GLU A 288 25.32 -26.19 -10.75
CA GLU A 288 24.12 -26.28 -9.88
C GLU A 288 23.98 -25.01 -9.07
N TYR A 289 22.76 -24.49 -8.98
CA TYR A 289 22.48 -23.19 -8.37
C TYR A 289 21.12 -23.14 -7.68
N VAL A 290 20.92 -22.12 -6.85
CA VAL A 290 19.64 -21.84 -6.18
C VAL A 290 18.78 -20.99 -7.09
N GLY A 291 17.55 -21.48 -7.40
CA GLY A 291 16.52 -20.70 -8.04
C GLY A 291 15.49 -20.16 -7.03
N TRP A 292 14.79 -19.09 -7.38
CA TRP A 292 13.69 -18.56 -6.57
C TRP A 292 12.61 -19.63 -6.37
N LEU A 293 12.33 -19.98 -5.11
CA LEU A 293 11.42 -21.07 -4.72
C LEU A 293 11.66 -22.40 -5.49
N GLY A 294 12.92 -22.66 -5.89
CA GLY A 294 13.29 -23.84 -6.66
C GLY A 294 13.06 -23.74 -8.17
N THR A 295 12.63 -22.59 -8.68
CA THR A 295 12.41 -22.34 -10.11
C THR A 295 13.75 -22.17 -10.83
N PRO A 296 14.13 -23.10 -11.75
CA PRO A 296 15.46 -23.07 -12.37
C PRO A 296 15.67 -21.92 -13.36
N THR A 297 14.58 -21.35 -13.90
CA THR A 297 14.66 -20.19 -14.81
C THR A 297 14.89 -18.86 -14.08
N LEU A 298 14.93 -18.88 -12.74
CA LEU A 298 15.05 -17.67 -11.91
C LEU A 298 16.22 -17.80 -10.91
N PRO A 299 17.48 -17.82 -11.39
CA PRO A 299 18.67 -17.95 -10.53
C PRO A 299 18.77 -16.78 -9.55
N LYS A 300 18.98 -17.13 -8.26
CA LYS A 300 18.96 -16.18 -7.14
C LYS A 300 20.30 -15.45 -7.02
N PHE A 301 20.23 -14.12 -6.89
CA PHE A 301 21.38 -13.25 -6.66
C PHE A 301 22.02 -13.45 -5.29
N ASN A 302 23.35 -13.42 -5.27
CA ASN A 302 24.19 -13.44 -4.07
C ASN A 302 24.71 -12.03 -3.76
N TRP A 303 24.04 -11.34 -2.87
CA TRP A 303 24.37 -9.97 -2.50
C TRP A 303 25.65 -9.83 -1.64
N ASN A 304 26.36 -10.92 -1.34
CA ASN A 304 27.73 -10.85 -0.80
C ASN A 304 28.71 -10.31 -1.85
N SER A 305 28.41 -10.47 -3.14
CA SER A 305 29.28 -10.01 -4.24
C SER A 305 29.30 -8.48 -4.33
N GLN A 306 30.47 -7.89 -4.08
CA GLN A 306 30.67 -6.43 -4.18
C GLN A 306 30.54 -5.94 -5.63
N GLU A 307 30.95 -6.75 -6.61
CA GLU A 307 30.83 -6.38 -8.02
C GLU A 307 29.37 -6.42 -8.49
N LEU A 308 28.55 -7.36 -7.99
CA LEU A 308 27.10 -7.34 -8.22
C LEU A 308 26.48 -6.05 -7.66
N ARG A 309 26.81 -5.68 -6.40
CA ARG A 309 26.34 -4.45 -5.80
C ARG A 309 26.69 -3.23 -6.64
N ARG A 310 27.94 -3.12 -7.05
CA ARG A 310 28.42 -2.02 -7.89
C ARG A 310 27.67 -1.93 -9.22
N ARG A 311 27.43 -3.06 -9.89
CA ARG A 311 26.74 -3.04 -11.19
C ARG A 311 25.24 -2.81 -11.06
N PHE A 312 24.64 -3.32 -10.01
CA PHE A 312 23.19 -3.35 -9.92
C PHE A 312 22.63 -2.20 -9.08
N ILE A 313 23.15 -1.96 -7.86
CA ILE A 313 22.48 -1.10 -6.87
C ILE A 313 23.31 0.09 -6.40
N GLU A 314 24.60 0.14 -6.63
CA GLU A 314 25.49 1.13 -6.01
C GLU A 314 26.12 2.07 -7.05
N GLY A 315 25.94 3.37 -6.83
CA GLY A 315 26.58 4.43 -7.63
C GLY A 315 25.86 4.77 -8.93
N ASP A 316 26.37 5.81 -9.57
CA ASP A 316 25.74 6.48 -10.70
C ASP A 316 25.56 5.60 -11.96
N ASP A 317 26.43 4.60 -12.15
CA ASP A 317 26.40 3.71 -13.32
C ASP A 317 25.67 2.39 -13.05
N SER A 318 25.07 2.26 -11.86
CA SER A 318 24.29 1.07 -11.51
C SER A 318 22.99 0.98 -12.30
N VAL A 319 22.43 -0.23 -12.37
CA VAL A 319 21.10 -0.45 -12.97
C VAL A 319 20.06 0.45 -12.30
N VAL A 320 20.02 0.47 -10.95
CA VAL A 320 19.09 1.33 -10.19
C VAL A 320 19.18 2.78 -10.64
N ALA A 321 20.39 3.32 -10.77
CA ALA A 321 20.62 4.73 -11.08
C ALA A 321 20.28 5.10 -12.53
N ASN A 322 20.62 4.22 -13.47
CA ASN A 322 20.56 4.53 -14.90
C ASN A 322 19.12 4.81 -15.40
N TRP A 323 18.13 4.14 -14.85
CA TRP A 323 16.73 4.32 -15.25
C TRP A 323 16.07 5.56 -14.64
N LEU A 324 16.66 6.10 -13.56
CA LEU A 324 16.17 7.33 -12.90
C LEU A 324 16.70 8.60 -13.54
N LYS A 325 17.59 8.48 -14.53
CA LYS A 325 18.23 9.58 -15.28
C LYS A 325 17.72 9.62 -16.71
N ALA A 326 18.01 10.74 -17.38
CA ALA A 326 17.83 10.83 -18.83
C ALA A 326 18.60 9.71 -19.54
N PRO A 327 18.00 9.08 -20.55
CA PRO A 327 16.76 9.50 -21.22
C PRO A 327 15.48 8.91 -20.62
N TYR A 328 15.55 7.97 -19.68
CA TYR A 328 14.39 7.22 -19.17
C TYR A 328 13.57 8.02 -18.16
N ASN A 329 14.23 8.63 -17.14
CA ASN A 329 13.62 9.47 -16.11
C ASN A 329 12.46 8.81 -15.35
N PHE A 330 12.60 7.56 -14.91
CA PHE A 330 11.63 6.96 -14.00
C PHE A 330 11.55 7.74 -12.69
N ASP A 331 10.37 7.82 -12.10
CA ASP A 331 10.11 8.46 -10.81
C ASP A 331 10.31 7.48 -9.63
N GLY A 332 10.78 6.28 -9.87
CA GLY A 332 11.07 5.31 -8.83
C GLY A 332 10.95 3.85 -9.25
N TRP A 333 11.01 2.99 -8.24
CA TRP A 333 10.96 1.56 -8.39
C TRP A 333 9.97 0.91 -7.43
N ARG A 334 9.20 -0.05 -7.92
CA ARG A 334 8.66 -1.14 -7.13
C ARG A 334 9.64 -2.30 -7.22
N VAL A 335 10.03 -2.86 -6.10
CA VAL A 335 10.98 -3.97 -6.05
C VAL A 335 10.22 -5.27 -5.88
N ASP A 336 10.41 -6.16 -6.85
CA ASP A 336 9.87 -7.51 -6.89
C ASP A 336 10.49 -8.39 -5.80
N VAL A 337 9.68 -9.21 -5.15
CA VAL A 337 10.11 -10.13 -4.08
C VAL A 337 11.04 -9.44 -3.07
N ALA A 338 10.73 -8.20 -2.71
CA ALA A 338 11.57 -7.37 -1.84
C ALA A 338 11.82 -8.03 -0.47
N ASN A 339 10.85 -8.79 0.02
CA ASN A 339 10.96 -9.55 1.27
C ASN A 339 12.02 -10.68 1.22
N MET A 340 12.40 -11.19 0.05
CA MET A 340 13.41 -12.24 -0.11
C MET A 340 14.76 -11.71 -0.62
N THR A 341 14.81 -10.47 -1.10
CA THR A 341 16.05 -9.84 -1.58
C THR A 341 17.12 -9.83 -0.49
N GLY A 342 18.28 -10.37 -0.76
CA GLY A 342 19.40 -10.45 0.19
C GLY A 342 19.26 -11.51 1.29
N ARG A 343 18.17 -12.30 1.30
CA ARG A 343 17.94 -13.34 2.30
C ARG A 343 18.15 -14.73 1.71
N MET A 344 19.10 -15.50 2.30
CA MET A 344 19.37 -16.87 1.90
C MET A 344 19.88 -17.70 3.10
N GLY A 345 19.09 -18.66 3.57
CA GLY A 345 19.46 -19.51 4.69
C GLY A 345 19.76 -18.73 5.97
N ALA A 346 21.01 -18.71 6.39
CA ALA A 346 21.47 -17.96 7.57
C ALA A 346 21.85 -16.50 7.26
N GLU A 347 21.87 -16.13 5.98
CA GLU A 347 22.24 -14.78 5.54
C GLU A 347 21.02 -13.87 5.45
N ASP A 348 21.11 -12.69 6.04
CA ASP A 348 20.12 -11.62 5.89
C ASP A 348 20.84 -10.31 5.61
N LEU A 349 20.94 -9.95 4.35
CA LEU A 349 21.52 -8.72 3.84
C LEU A 349 20.42 -7.74 3.37
N ASN A 350 19.14 -8.02 3.64
CA ASN A 350 18.04 -7.24 3.13
C ASN A 350 18.12 -5.77 3.54
N GLU A 351 18.41 -5.52 4.83
CA GLU A 351 18.54 -4.15 5.34
C GLU A 351 19.65 -3.38 4.63
N GLU A 352 20.82 -3.99 4.49
CA GLU A 352 21.96 -3.36 3.81
C GLU A 352 21.67 -3.07 2.34
N VAL A 353 21.08 -4.03 1.64
CA VAL A 353 20.74 -3.91 0.20
C VAL A 353 19.71 -2.80 -0.03
N ARG A 354 18.60 -2.77 0.73
CA ARG A 354 17.58 -1.74 0.57
C ARG A 354 18.10 -0.33 0.91
N GLN A 355 18.99 -0.22 1.91
CA GLN A 355 19.64 1.05 2.27
C GLN A 355 20.62 1.53 1.18
N ILE A 356 21.34 0.63 0.52
CA ILE A 356 22.21 0.98 -0.62
C ILE A 356 21.35 1.47 -1.79
N ILE A 357 20.31 0.73 -2.16
CA ILE A 357 19.39 1.13 -3.22
C ILE A 357 18.83 2.52 -2.93
N ARG A 358 18.35 2.75 -1.70
CA ARG A 358 17.77 4.01 -1.29
C ARG A 358 18.77 5.17 -1.42
N ARG A 359 20.00 5.02 -0.91
CA ARG A 359 21.04 6.06 -1.03
C ARG A 359 21.38 6.35 -2.48
N THR A 360 21.55 5.32 -3.31
CA THR A 360 21.81 5.50 -4.75
C THR A 360 20.71 6.29 -5.43
N MET A 361 19.44 6.02 -5.11
CA MET A 361 18.31 6.77 -5.65
C MET A 361 18.32 8.22 -5.19
N GLU A 362 18.54 8.48 -3.90
CA GLU A 362 18.61 9.84 -3.32
C GLU A 362 19.77 10.66 -3.90
N ASP A 363 20.92 10.03 -4.13
CA ASP A 363 22.09 10.68 -4.74
C ASP A 363 21.84 11.07 -6.21
N VAL A 364 21.07 10.27 -6.93
CA VAL A 364 20.73 10.50 -8.35
C VAL A 364 19.55 11.45 -8.51
N ASN A 365 18.48 11.18 -7.80
CA ASN A 365 17.25 11.98 -7.84
C ASN A 365 16.43 11.78 -6.54
N PRO A 366 16.48 12.73 -5.59
CA PRO A 366 15.75 12.61 -4.33
C PRO A 366 14.21 12.68 -4.48
N ASP A 367 13.69 13.08 -5.66
CA ASP A 367 12.24 13.09 -5.96
C ASP A 367 11.75 11.73 -6.51
N THR A 368 12.38 10.62 -6.09
CA THR A 368 12.01 9.27 -6.51
C THR A 368 11.53 8.42 -5.34
N VAL A 369 10.69 7.42 -5.66
CA VAL A 369 10.11 6.51 -4.66
C VAL A 369 10.67 5.10 -4.77
N LEU A 370 10.85 4.45 -3.62
CA LEU A 370 11.25 3.05 -3.50
C LEU A 370 10.17 2.28 -2.75
N LEU A 371 9.42 1.44 -3.47
CA LEU A 371 8.30 0.66 -2.95
C LEU A 371 8.62 -0.84 -2.97
N ALA A 372 8.16 -1.58 -1.98
CA ALA A 372 8.46 -3.00 -1.85
C ALA A 372 7.23 -3.87 -2.18
N GLU A 373 7.46 -5.00 -2.83
CA GLU A 373 6.52 -6.10 -2.70
C GLU A 373 6.82 -6.88 -1.42
N SER A 374 5.79 -7.08 -0.59
CA SER A 374 5.89 -7.92 0.60
C SER A 374 4.58 -8.65 0.83
N THR A 375 4.63 -9.97 0.82
CA THR A 375 3.45 -10.83 1.02
C THR A 375 3.16 -11.14 2.48
N ASN A 376 4.10 -10.82 3.40
CA ASN A 376 4.03 -11.12 4.82
C ASN A 376 4.04 -9.84 5.68
N ASP A 377 4.28 -10.00 6.98
CA ASP A 377 4.48 -8.87 7.88
C ASP A 377 5.76 -8.12 7.49
N ALA A 378 5.59 -6.91 6.98
CA ALA A 378 6.69 -6.05 6.53
C ALA A 378 7.13 -5.03 7.59
N ALA A 379 6.59 -5.09 8.81
CA ALA A 379 6.83 -4.06 9.82
C ALA A 379 8.32 -3.86 10.13
N SER A 380 9.12 -4.94 10.20
CA SER A 380 10.57 -4.86 10.43
C SER A 380 11.34 -4.15 9.30
N ASP A 381 10.82 -4.21 8.09
CA ASP A 381 11.48 -3.66 6.90
C ASP A 381 11.01 -2.23 6.57
N LEU A 382 9.95 -1.74 7.27
CA LEU A 382 9.30 -0.45 7.06
C LEU A 382 9.57 0.53 8.21
N GLN A 383 10.86 0.72 8.55
CA GLN A 383 11.28 1.56 9.67
C GLN A 383 11.85 2.93 9.26
N GLY A 384 11.74 3.30 7.97
CA GLY A 384 12.13 4.61 7.45
C GLY A 384 13.55 4.70 6.89
N ASP A 385 14.28 3.59 6.87
CA ASP A 385 15.68 3.49 6.44
C ASP A 385 15.87 2.93 5.02
N GLY A 386 14.79 2.46 4.39
CA GLY A 386 14.82 1.88 3.05
C GLY A 386 13.53 2.17 2.30
N TRP A 387 12.56 1.27 2.40
CA TRP A 387 11.30 1.37 1.67
C TRP A 387 10.46 2.58 2.10
N HIS A 388 9.90 3.32 1.13
CA HIS A 388 8.92 4.38 1.37
C HIS A 388 7.53 3.83 1.69
N GLY A 389 7.26 2.60 1.32
CA GLY A 389 6.03 1.85 1.52
C GLY A 389 6.14 0.46 0.90
N ALA A 390 5.12 -0.35 1.09
CA ALA A 390 5.06 -1.70 0.54
C ALA A 390 3.65 -2.08 0.09
N MET A 391 3.54 -3.07 -0.80
CA MET A 391 2.31 -3.83 -1.05
C MET A 391 2.05 -4.71 0.16
N THR A 392 1.32 -4.19 1.15
CA THR A 392 1.11 -4.88 2.42
C THR A 392 -0.16 -5.71 2.38
N TYR A 393 -0.12 -6.86 1.73
CA TYR A 393 -1.26 -7.79 1.65
C TYR A 393 -1.93 -8.08 3.02
N PRO A 394 -1.19 -8.27 4.15
CA PRO A 394 -1.81 -8.58 5.44
C PRO A 394 -2.63 -7.44 6.03
N SER A 395 -2.23 -6.18 5.79
CA SER A 395 -2.88 -5.03 6.42
C SER A 395 -4.09 -4.50 5.66
N PHE A 396 -4.23 -4.83 4.37
CA PHE A 396 -5.30 -4.33 3.52
C PHE A 396 -5.93 -5.42 2.64
N THR A 397 -5.20 -6.01 1.68
CA THR A 397 -5.80 -6.88 0.66
C THR A 397 -6.49 -8.11 1.27
N ARG A 398 -5.77 -8.89 2.10
CA ARG A 398 -6.36 -10.08 2.74
C ARG A 398 -7.58 -9.78 3.61
N PRO A 399 -7.56 -8.76 4.50
CA PRO A 399 -8.75 -8.47 5.30
C PRO A 399 -9.93 -7.94 4.47
N VAL A 400 -9.69 -7.16 3.39
CA VAL A 400 -10.76 -6.76 2.46
C VAL A 400 -11.38 -7.98 1.79
N TRP A 401 -10.57 -8.88 1.26
CA TRP A 401 -11.05 -10.11 0.65
C TRP A 401 -11.83 -10.97 1.63
N GLY A 402 -11.28 -11.23 2.81
CA GLY A 402 -11.94 -12.04 3.82
C GLY A 402 -13.30 -11.48 4.26
N TRP A 403 -13.47 -10.15 4.23
CA TRP A 403 -14.73 -9.52 4.63
C TRP A 403 -15.72 -9.33 3.48
N LEU A 404 -15.27 -8.90 2.29
CA LEU A 404 -16.15 -8.41 1.23
C LEU A 404 -16.33 -9.36 0.04
N THR A 405 -15.61 -10.49 0.01
CA THR A 405 -15.86 -11.56 -0.96
C THR A 405 -16.79 -12.63 -0.39
N GLU A 406 -17.23 -13.55 -1.23
CA GLU A 406 -17.94 -14.74 -0.76
C GLU A 406 -16.97 -15.70 -0.08
N PRO A 407 -17.37 -16.32 1.06
CA PRO A 407 -16.52 -17.26 1.77
C PRO A 407 -16.16 -18.46 0.89
N GLY A 408 -14.91 -18.83 1.01
CA GLY A 408 -14.16 -19.66 0.15
C GLY A 408 -14.73 -20.93 -0.38
N ASP A 409 -14.46 -21.12 -1.63
CA ASP A 409 -14.46 -22.41 -2.25
C ASP A 409 -13.35 -23.27 -1.62
N THR A 410 -13.76 -24.38 -0.98
CA THR A 410 -12.83 -25.40 -0.48
C THR A 410 -12.44 -26.39 -1.59
N SER A 411 -12.75 -26.09 -2.86
CA SER A 411 -12.43 -26.93 -4.03
C SER A 411 -10.95 -27.17 -4.24
N HIS A 412 -10.10 -26.34 -3.62
CA HIS A 412 -8.65 -26.49 -3.60
C HIS A 412 -8.12 -27.46 -2.51
N VAL A 413 -9.01 -28.06 -1.71
CA VAL A 413 -8.63 -29.17 -0.85
C VAL A 413 -8.73 -30.45 -1.66
N THR A 414 -7.60 -31.11 -1.86
CA THR A 414 -7.53 -32.38 -2.59
C THR A 414 -8.28 -33.48 -1.86
N ALA A 415 -8.59 -34.60 -2.55
CA ALA A 415 -9.36 -35.70 -2.00
C ALA A 415 -8.72 -36.37 -0.76
N ASP A 416 -7.42 -36.22 -0.55
CA ASP A 416 -6.68 -36.70 0.62
C ASP A 416 -6.62 -35.67 1.77
N GLY A 417 -7.25 -34.49 1.60
CA GLY A 417 -7.29 -33.42 2.58
C GLY A 417 -6.04 -32.51 2.57
N SER A 418 -5.14 -32.68 1.62
CA SER A 418 -4.04 -31.75 1.41
C SER A 418 -4.53 -30.47 0.71
N ILE A 419 -3.84 -29.36 0.94
CA ILE A 419 -4.13 -28.10 0.26
C ILE A 419 -3.34 -28.08 -1.05
N ASP A 420 -4.03 -27.79 -2.16
CA ASP A 420 -3.38 -27.54 -3.42
C ASP A 420 -2.33 -26.41 -3.24
N PRO A 421 -1.06 -26.65 -3.54
CA PRO A 421 -0.03 -25.61 -3.41
C PRO A 421 -0.32 -24.35 -4.26
N GLU A 422 -1.13 -24.47 -5.30
CA GLU A 422 -1.54 -23.34 -6.14
C GLU A 422 -2.76 -22.58 -5.58
N ALA A 423 -3.45 -23.13 -4.58
CA ALA A 423 -4.59 -22.51 -3.92
C ALA A 423 -4.19 -21.57 -2.77
N TRP A 424 -3.25 -20.71 -3.01
CA TRP A 424 -2.73 -19.81 -1.99
C TRP A 424 -3.56 -18.53 -1.90
N PHE A 425 -4.04 -18.22 -0.71
CA PHE A 425 -4.66 -16.93 -0.42
C PHE A 425 -3.58 -15.87 -0.18
N PHE A 426 -3.13 -15.20 -1.25
CA PHE A 426 -2.07 -14.16 -1.20
C PHE A 426 -0.86 -14.58 -0.33
N GLY A 427 -0.27 -15.71 -0.65
CA GLY A 427 0.87 -16.26 0.09
C GLY A 427 0.52 -17.08 1.34
N GLN A 428 -0.76 -17.32 1.61
CA GLN A 428 -1.22 -18.16 2.73
C GLN A 428 -1.80 -19.48 2.22
N PRO A 429 -1.27 -20.64 2.63
CA PRO A 429 -1.71 -21.95 2.17
C PRO A 429 -2.98 -22.40 2.92
N ILE A 430 -4.10 -21.70 2.77
CA ILE A 430 -5.34 -21.95 3.53
C ILE A 430 -6.49 -22.52 2.70
N GLY A 431 -6.25 -22.90 1.46
CA GLY A 431 -7.22 -23.64 0.65
C GLY A 431 -8.56 -22.95 0.39
N GLY A 432 -8.60 -21.63 0.42
CA GLY A 432 -9.80 -20.85 0.16
C GLY A 432 -9.78 -19.47 0.80
N ILE A 433 -10.80 -18.66 0.53
CA ILE A 433 -10.92 -17.31 1.10
C ILE A 433 -11.53 -17.41 2.51
N PRO A 434 -10.89 -16.86 3.56
CA PRO A 434 -11.45 -16.88 4.90
C PRO A 434 -12.71 -16.00 5.00
N ASN A 435 -13.61 -16.33 5.92
CA ASN A 435 -14.78 -15.52 6.20
C ASN A 435 -14.49 -14.59 7.40
N TYR A 436 -14.13 -13.35 7.11
CA TYR A 436 -13.89 -12.33 8.12
C TYR A 436 -15.10 -11.42 8.34
N SER A 437 -15.19 -10.89 9.56
CA SER A 437 -16.07 -9.78 9.90
C SER A 437 -15.38 -8.43 9.63
N ALA A 438 -16.17 -7.35 9.66
CA ALA A 438 -15.61 -6.00 9.66
C ALA A 438 -14.72 -5.73 10.90
N ARG A 439 -14.98 -6.41 12.01
CA ARG A 439 -14.15 -6.37 13.21
C ARG A 439 -12.78 -7.01 12.95
N ASP A 440 -12.75 -8.17 12.30
CA ASP A 440 -11.49 -8.84 11.93
C ASP A 440 -10.70 -7.98 10.96
N PHE A 441 -11.37 -7.34 9.98
CA PHE A 441 -10.74 -6.37 9.08
C PHE A 441 -10.05 -5.23 9.85
N ALA A 442 -10.79 -4.56 10.75
CA ALA A 442 -10.25 -3.45 11.53
C ALA A 442 -9.10 -3.91 12.45
N GLU A 443 -9.24 -5.09 13.08
CA GLU A 443 -8.21 -5.66 13.96
C GLU A 443 -6.94 -6.02 13.17
N MET A 444 -7.05 -6.68 12.03
CA MET A 444 -5.91 -6.99 11.17
C MET A 444 -5.21 -5.73 10.68
N THR A 445 -5.97 -4.74 10.19
CA THR A 445 -5.41 -3.45 9.77
C THR A 445 -4.61 -2.79 10.89
N VAL A 446 -5.14 -2.75 12.12
CA VAL A 446 -4.42 -2.18 13.27
C VAL A 446 -3.18 -3.00 13.59
N ARG A 447 -3.28 -4.33 13.71
CA ARG A 447 -2.17 -5.20 14.11
C ARG A 447 -0.98 -5.11 13.16
N PHE A 448 -1.23 -5.19 11.86
CA PHE A 448 -0.17 -5.18 10.84
C PHE A 448 0.40 -3.77 10.56
N THR A 449 -0.27 -2.71 11.04
CA THR A 449 0.25 -1.34 10.90
C THR A 449 0.77 -0.74 12.21
N ALA A 450 0.51 -1.39 13.36
CA ALA A 450 0.87 -0.87 14.70
C ALA A 450 2.38 -0.72 14.94
N SER A 451 3.23 -1.38 14.15
CA SER A 451 4.69 -1.25 14.24
C SER A 451 5.31 -0.49 13.05
N ILE A 452 4.47 0.13 12.19
CA ILE A 452 4.92 0.91 11.04
C ILE A 452 4.74 2.40 11.37
N PRO A 453 5.79 3.23 11.32
CA PRO A 453 5.67 4.67 11.55
C PRO A 453 4.64 5.31 10.61
N TRP A 454 3.87 6.29 11.10
CA TRP A 454 2.80 6.94 10.32
C TRP A 454 3.27 7.41 8.95
N ARG A 455 4.44 8.07 8.89
CA ARG A 455 5.03 8.59 7.66
C ARG A 455 5.25 7.50 6.59
N ILE A 456 5.55 6.27 7.00
CA ILE A 456 5.72 5.13 6.08
C ILE A 456 4.37 4.49 5.75
N ARG A 457 3.47 4.43 6.73
CA ARG A 457 2.13 3.87 6.54
C ARG A 457 1.35 4.55 5.42
N VAL A 458 1.48 5.87 5.26
CA VAL A 458 0.79 6.63 4.19
C VAL A 458 1.36 6.36 2.79
N GLY A 459 2.55 5.76 2.69
CA GLY A 459 3.15 5.30 1.44
C GLY A 459 2.87 3.82 1.10
N ASN A 460 2.21 3.06 1.99
CA ASN A 460 1.85 1.67 1.71
C ASN A 460 0.78 1.60 0.61
N MET A 461 0.89 0.59 -0.24
CA MET A 461 -0.04 0.37 -1.33
C MET A 461 -1.26 -0.43 -0.87
N ASN A 462 -2.46 0.00 -1.28
CA ASN A 462 -3.75 -0.59 -0.96
C ASN A 462 -4.42 -1.22 -2.20
N PRO A 463 -3.86 -2.28 -2.82
CA PRO A 463 -4.47 -2.96 -3.96
C PRO A 463 -5.66 -3.83 -3.52
N LEU A 464 -6.71 -3.89 -4.34
CA LEU A 464 -7.75 -4.92 -4.20
C LEU A 464 -7.24 -6.25 -4.76
N ASP A 465 -6.51 -6.18 -5.84
CA ASP A 465 -5.84 -7.28 -6.53
C ASP A 465 -4.64 -6.75 -7.33
N THR A 466 -3.90 -7.65 -7.96
CA THR A 466 -2.72 -7.34 -8.77
C THR A 466 -2.59 -8.33 -9.91
N HIS A 467 -1.58 -8.16 -10.75
CA HIS A 467 -1.25 -9.11 -11.82
C HIS A 467 -0.82 -10.50 -11.31
N ASP A 468 -0.61 -10.68 -9.99
CA ASP A 468 -0.21 -11.96 -9.36
C ASP A 468 -1.35 -12.64 -8.61
N THR A 469 -2.53 -12.05 -8.60
CA THR A 469 -3.68 -12.54 -7.83
C THR A 469 -4.89 -12.71 -8.72
N ALA A 470 -5.88 -13.49 -8.26
CA ALA A 470 -7.21 -13.42 -8.84
C ALA A 470 -7.76 -11.98 -8.76
N ARG A 471 -8.65 -11.61 -9.67
CA ARG A 471 -9.33 -10.32 -9.60
C ARG A 471 -10.40 -10.34 -8.52
N PHE A 472 -10.46 -9.26 -7.75
CA PHE A 472 -11.43 -9.11 -6.64
C PHE A 472 -12.87 -9.32 -7.11
N ARG A 473 -13.21 -8.77 -8.28
CA ARG A 473 -14.55 -8.89 -8.89
C ARG A 473 -14.96 -10.35 -9.16
N THR A 474 -14.03 -11.27 -9.33
CA THR A 474 -14.32 -12.70 -9.56
C THR A 474 -14.99 -13.34 -8.35
N HIS A 475 -14.55 -12.97 -7.14
CA HIS A 475 -15.00 -13.57 -5.89
C HIS A 475 -15.92 -12.65 -5.07
N ALA A 476 -16.05 -11.40 -5.45
CA ALA A 476 -16.90 -10.43 -4.76
C ALA A 476 -18.24 -10.26 -5.48
N PRO A 477 -19.38 -10.21 -4.75
CA PRO A 477 -20.62 -9.68 -5.28
C PRO A 477 -20.41 -8.28 -5.87
N ALA A 478 -21.09 -7.96 -6.97
CA ALA A 478 -20.91 -6.68 -7.67
C ALA A 478 -21.14 -5.48 -6.76
N GLU A 479 -22.11 -5.57 -5.85
CA GLU A 479 -22.46 -4.56 -4.86
C GLU A 479 -21.37 -4.31 -3.79
N ASN A 480 -20.42 -5.25 -3.61
CA ASN A 480 -19.32 -5.11 -2.67
C ASN A 480 -18.07 -4.42 -3.30
N VAL A 481 -17.99 -4.34 -4.64
CA VAL A 481 -16.86 -3.67 -5.31
C VAL A 481 -16.73 -2.20 -4.92
N PRO A 482 -17.82 -1.38 -4.88
CA PRO A 482 -17.73 -0.01 -4.40
C PRO A 482 -17.28 0.10 -2.95
N LEU A 483 -17.64 -0.87 -2.09
CA LEU A 483 -17.26 -0.91 -0.69
C LEU A 483 -15.74 -1.12 -0.54
N ALA A 484 -15.21 -2.09 -1.28
CA ALA A 484 -13.79 -2.40 -1.26
C ALA A 484 -12.94 -1.26 -1.84
N LEU A 485 -13.36 -0.69 -2.97
CA LEU A 485 -12.67 0.45 -3.58
C LEU A 485 -12.70 1.69 -2.68
N ALA A 486 -13.83 1.94 -1.99
CA ALA A 486 -13.91 3.02 -1.00
C ALA A 486 -12.90 2.84 0.15
N LEU A 487 -12.69 1.61 0.64
CA LEU A 487 -11.65 1.32 1.63
C LEU A 487 -10.25 1.61 1.07
N SER A 488 -9.96 1.19 -0.17
CA SER A 488 -8.67 1.48 -0.83
C SER A 488 -8.40 2.99 -0.92
N VAL A 489 -9.40 3.76 -1.33
CA VAL A 489 -9.29 5.21 -1.53
C VAL A 489 -9.25 5.99 -0.21
N THR A 490 -9.97 5.55 0.82
CA THR A 490 -10.17 6.35 2.03
C THR A 490 -9.28 5.99 3.20
N LEU A 491 -8.73 4.78 3.28
CA LEU A 491 -7.75 4.42 4.32
C LEU A 491 -6.38 5.06 4.04
N PRO A 492 -5.52 5.22 5.08
CA PRO A 492 -4.13 5.63 4.87
C PRO A 492 -3.40 4.69 3.94
N GLY A 493 -2.66 5.23 2.98
CA GLY A 493 -1.94 4.48 1.96
C GLY A 493 -2.23 5.00 0.55
N VAL A 494 -1.61 4.41 -0.43
CA VAL A 494 -1.73 4.71 -1.87
C VAL A 494 -2.77 3.77 -2.48
N PRO A 495 -3.91 4.25 -2.97
CA PRO A 495 -4.84 3.43 -3.73
C PRO A 495 -4.17 2.86 -4.98
N VAL A 496 -4.41 1.59 -5.27
CA VAL A 496 -3.88 0.92 -6.47
C VAL A 496 -5.04 0.33 -7.27
N VAL A 497 -5.08 0.63 -8.56
CA VAL A 497 -5.98 0.03 -9.53
C VAL A 497 -5.16 -0.89 -10.43
N PHE A 498 -5.48 -2.16 -10.53
CA PHE A 498 -4.93 -3.04 -11.54
C PHE A 498 -5.71 -2.86 -12.85
N ALA A 499 -5.01 -2.60 -13.94
CA ALA A 499 -5.59 -2.33 -15.26
C ALA A 499 -6.68 -3.34 -15.61
N GLY A 500 -7.91 -2.85 -15.83
CA GLY A 500 -9.08 -3.65 -16.14
C GLY A 500 -10.08 -3.82 -15.00
N ASP A 501 -9.75 -3.48 -13.76
CA ASP A 501 -10.70 -3.51 -12.64
C ASP A 501 -11.84 -2.54 -12.88
N GLU A 502 -11.54 -1.38 -13.42
CA GLU A 502 -12.51 -0.35 -13.78
C GLU A 502 -13.43 -0.78 -14.94
N PHE A 503 -13.00 -1.78 -15.74
CA PHE A 503 -13.85 -2.45 -16.73
C PHE A 503 -14.68 -3.60 -16.13
N GLY A 504 -14.46 -3.95 -14.86
CA GLY A 504 -15.13 -5.06 -14.20
C GLY A 504 -14.63 -6.43 -14.67
N LEU A 505 -13.36 -6.53 -15.10
CA LEU A 505 -12.75 -7.78 -15.52
C LEU A 505 -12.71 -8.80 -14.39
N SER A 506 -12.67 -10.07 -14.75
CA SER A 506 -12.55 -11.22 -13.86
C SER A 506 -11.36 -12.09 -14.24
N GLY A 507 -10.91 -12.94 -13.34
CA GLY A 507 -9.84 -13.92 -13.51
C GLY A 507 -9.62 -14.66 -12.18
N ASP A 508 -9.55 -15.99 -12.23
CA ASP A 508 -9.59 -16.85 -11.04
C ASP A 508 -8.23 -17.02 -10.36
N ASP A 509 -7.16 -16.65 -11.04
CA ASP A 509 -5.78 -16.70 -10.52
C ASP A 509 -4.93 -15.55 -11.09
N GLY A 510 -3.66 -15.50 -10.72
CA GLY A 510 -2.72 -14.48 -11.18
C GLY A 510 -2.50 -14.50 -12.71
N GLU A 511 -2.61 -15.66 -13.38
CA GLU A 511 -2.46 -15.74 -14.83
C GLU A 511 -3.74 -15.31 -15.54
N MET A 512 -4.89 -15.84 -15.13
CA MET A 512 -6.18 -15.53 -15.71
C MET A 512 -6.60 -14.07 -15.46
N SER A 513 -6.06 -13.43 -14.43
CA SER A 513 -6.28 -12.00 -14.14
C SER A 513 -5.66 -11.07 -15.20
N ARG A 514 -4.65 -11.55 -15.95
CA ARG A 514 -3.94 -10.80 -17.00
C ARG A 514 -4.69 -10.81 -18.33
N THR A 515 -6.01 -10.61 -18.27
CA THR A 515 -6.87 -10.52 -19.45
C THR A 515 -6.63 -9.20 -20.18
N PRO A 516 -6.57 -9.19 -21.54
CA PRO A 516 -6.48 -7.97 -22.32
C PRO A 516 -7.64 -7.00 -22.05
N ILE A 517 -7.36 -5.70 -22.01
CA ILE A 517 -8.37 -4.66 -21.79
C ILE A 517 -9.32 -4.60 -22.99
N PRO A 518 -10.66 -4.63 -22.77
CA PRO A 518 -11.65 -4.60 -23.84
C PRO A 518 -11.94 -3.16 -24.31
N TRP A 519 -10.93 -2.49 -24.86
CA TRP A 519 -11.06 -1.11 -25.35
C TRP A 519 -12.24 -0.95 -26.31
N GLY A 520 -12.92 0.21 -26.21
CA GLY A 520 -14.12 0.52 -26.99
C GLY A 520 -15.42 0.05 -26.34
N THR A 521 -15.38 -0.55 -25.15
CA THR A 521 -16.56 -0.99 -24.39
C THR A 521 -16.93 -0.06 -23.23
N GLU A 522 -16.24 1.06 -23.06
CA GLU A 522 -16.34 2.00 -21.92
C GLU A 522 -17.76 2.56 -21.74
N THR A 523 -18.54 2.64 -22.81
CA THR A 523 -19.93 3.13 -22.80
C THR A 523 -20.96 2.02 -22.77
N SER A 524 -20.54 0.75 -22.73
CA SER A 524 -21.48 -0.37 -22.67
C SER A 524 -22.21 -0.41 -21.31
N PRO A 525 -23.45 -0.97 -21.28
CA PRO A 525 -24.21 -1.09 -20.03
C PRO A 525 -23.52 -1.94 -18.95
N GLU A 526 -22.62 -2.83 -19.37
CA GLU A 526 -21.87 -3.73 -18.50
C GLU A 526 -20.67 -3.03 -17.84
N VAL A 527 -19.99 -2.13 -18.55
CA VAL A 527 -18.75 -1.48 -18.13
C VAL A 527 -18.99 -0.10 -17.51
N ALA A 528 -19.81 0.73 -18.16
CA ALA A 528 -19.99 2.13 -17.79
C ALA A 528 -20.32 2.37 -16.29
N PRO A 529 -21.15 1.55 -15.62
CA PRO A 529 -21.45 1.75 -14.21
C PRO A 529 -20.22 1.55 -13.31
N THR A 530 -19.41 0.52 -13.56
CA THR A 530 -18.19 0.24 -12.78
C THR A 530 -17.16 1.33 -13.01
N LEU A 531 -16.94 1.72 -14.26
CA LEU A 531 -16.02 2.78 -14.64
C LEU A 531 -16.38 4.12 -13.95
N GLU A 532 -17.67 4.44 -13.87
CA GLU A 532 -18.13 5.65 -13.20
C GLU A 532 -17.88 5.61 -11.67
N ILE A 533 -18.06 4.46 -11.01
CA ILE A 533 -17.74 4.27 -9.59
C ILE A 533 -16.24 4.52 -9.34
N TYR A 534 -15.37 3.96 -10.18
CA TYR A 534 -13.93 4.18 -10.10
C TYR A 534 -13.59 5.67 -10.24
N ARG A 535 -14.15 6.36 -11.25
CA ARG A 535 -13.93 7.81 -11.45
C ARG A 535 -14.35 8.63 -10.24
N GLN A 536 -15.54 8.39 -9.70
CA GLN A 536 -16.07 9.14 -8.58
C GLN A 536 -15.23 8.95 -7.30
N LEU A 537 -14.88 7.71 -6.96
CA LEU A 537 -14.10 7.42 -5.76
C LEU A 537 -12.66 7.93 -5.87
N ILE A 538 -12.00 7.73 -7.01
CA ILE A 538 -10.64 8.23 -7.22
C ILE A 538 -10.61 9.77 -7.20
N ALA A 539 -11.61 10.44 -7.78
CA ALA A 539 -11.70 11.89 -7.75
C ALA A 539 -11.75 12.46 -6.32
N LEU A 540 -12.36 11.74 -5.37
CA LEU A 540 -12.36 12.16 -3.96
C LEU A 540 -10.94 12.19 -3.36
N ARG A 541 -10.08 11.25 -3.73
CA ARG A 541 -8.69 11.21 -3.25
C ARG A 541 -7.92 12.45 -3.63
N THR A 542 -8.09 12.92 -4.86
CA THR A 542 -7.43 14.13 -5.36
C THR A 542 -8.09 15.43 -4.89
N GLN A 543 -9.41 15.42 -4.62
CA GLN A 543 -10.15 16.59 -4.19
C GLN A 543 -10.08 16.84 -2.68
N LEU A 544 -9.82 15.82 -1.87
CA LEU A 544 -9.82 15.85 -0.42
C LEU A 544 -8.44 15.53 0.17
N PRO A 545 -7.54 16.50 0.36
CA PRO A 545 -6.20 16.29 0.92
C PRO A 545 -6.21 15.55 2.27
N THR A 546 -7.30 15.65 3.04
CA THR A 546 -7.50 14.89 4.26
C THR A 546 -7.41 13.37 4.05
N LEU A 547 -7.76 12.86 2.87
CA LEU A 547 -7.61 11.43 2.55
C LEU A 547 -6.13 11.03 2.38
N SER A 548 -5.29 11.95 1.95
CA SER A 548 -3.84 11.73 1.77
C SER A 548 -3.06 11.90 3.07
N HIS A 549 -3.30 12.99 3.80
CA HIS A 549 -2.46 13.42 4.92
C HIS A 549 -3.15 13.34 6.29
N GLY A 550 -4.50 13.28 6.33
CA GLY A 550 -5.27 13.28 7.57
C GLY A 550 -5.10 11.99 8.38
N GLY A 551 -5.31 12.08 9.69
CA GLY A 551 -5.30 10.97 10.62
C GLY A 551 -6.41 9.94 10.38
N LEU A 552 -6.38 8.84 11.09
CA LEU A 552 -7.39 7.79 11.03
C LEU A 552 -7.98 7.53 12.41
N ARG A 553 -9.30 7.58 12.54
CA ARG A 553 -9.96 7.21 13.77
C ARG A 553 -11.18 6.31 13.51
N TRP A 554 -11.18 5.15 14.14
CA TRP A 554 -12.32 4.26 14.15
C TRP A 554 -13.41 4.80 15.08
N LEU A 555 -14.62 5.04 14.55
CA LEU A 555 -15.75 5.60 15.30
C LEU A 555 -16.71 4.51 15.75
N HIS A 556 -16.94 3.51 14.90
CA HIS A 556 -17.77 2.36 15.22
C HIS A 556 -17.30 1.14 14.40
N VAL A 557 -17.15 0.01 15.08
CA VAL A 557 -16.77 -1.27 14.46
C VAL A 557 -17.78 -2.32 14.89
N ALA A 558 -18.67 -2.69 13.98
CA ALA A 558 -19.62 -3.79 14.12
C ALA A 558 -19.08 -5.07 13.44
N ASP A 559 -19.85 -6.14 13.47
CA ASP A 559 -19.42 -7.39 12.81
C ASP A 559 -19.45 -7.27 11.27
N ASP A 560 -20.39 -6.50 10.72
CA ASP A 560 -20.58 -6.33 9.28
C ASP A 560 -20.59 -4.87 8.81
N ALA A 561 -20.12 -3.94 9.63
CA ALA A 561 -20.06 -2.53 9.24
C ALA A 561 -18.94 -1.79 9.98
N LEU A 562 -18.38 -0.80 9.29
CA LEU A 562 -17.36 0.11 9.80
C LEU A 562 -17.83 1.56 9.65
N VAL A 563 -17.58 2.37 10.67
CA VAL A 563 -17.62 3.83 10.58
C VAL A 563 -16.30 4.37 11.07
N PHE A 564 -15.62 5.15 10.24
CA PHE A 564 -14.35 5.78 10.60
C PHE A 564 -14.27 7.20 10.06
N ALA A 565 -13.34 7.97 10.60
CA ALA A 565 -13.03 9.31 10.14
C ALA A 565 -11.58 9.41 9.69
N ARG A 566 -11.36 10.11 8.58
CA ARG A 566 -10.09 10.73 8.25
C ARG A 566 -10.14 12.18 8.70
N GLU A 567 -9.16 12.61 9.48
CA GLU A 567 -9.27 13.89 10.21
C GLU A 567 -8.06 14.78 9.95
N SER A 568 -8.34 16.04 9.60
CA SER A 568 -7.37 17.14 9.54
C SER A 568 -8.00 18.41 10.12
N VAL A 569 -7.24 19.50 10.15
CA VAL A 569 -7.79 20.82 10.54
C VAL A 569 -8.73 21.40 9.49
N GLU A 570 -8.58 20.99 8.22
CA GLU A 570 -9.37 21.49 7.09
C GLU A 570 -10.71 20.77 6.97
N ALA A 571 -10.70 19.45 7.15
CA ALA A 571 -11.89 18.62 6.96
C ALA A 571 -11.86 17.33 7.80
N THR A 572 -13.05 16.84 8.11
CA THR A 572 -13.28 15.45 8.55
C THR A 572 -14.02 14.72 7.44
N VAL A 573 -13.43 13.66 6.93
CA VAL A 573 -14.08 12.77 5.97
C VAL A 573 -14.64 11.59 6.74
N LEU A 574 -15.97 11.57 6.89
CA LEU A 574 -16.71 10.49 7.57
C LEU A 574 -17.05 9.40 6.55
N VAL A 575 -16.65 8.17 6.82
CA VAL A 575 -16.84 7.03 5.94
C VAL A 575 -17.65 5.96 6.66
N VAL A 576 -18.68 5.45 6.00
CA VAL A 576 -19.38 4.22 6.38
C VAL A 576 -19.20 3.17 5.29
N VAL A 577 -18.91 1.95 5.69
CA VAL A 577 -18.91 0.74 4.84
C VAL A 577 -19.73 -0.30 5.56
N ALA A 578 -20.83 -0.75 4.96
CA ALA A 578 -21.79 -1.66 5.57
C ALA A 578 -22.16 -2.79 4.62
N ARG A 579 -21.72 -4.03 4.93
CA ARG A 579 -22.18 -5.24 4.23
C ARG A 579 -23.59 -5.63 4.69
N SER A 580 -23.91 -5.39 5.96
CA SER A 580 -25.25 -5.56 6.55
C SER A 580 -25.82 -4.22 7.04
N PRO A 581 -27.15 -4.10 7.23
CA PRO A 581 -27.76 -2.84 7.66
C PRO A 581 -27.17 -2.35 8.98
N LEU A 582 -26.93 -1.03 9.08
CA LEU A 582 -26.39 -0.36 10.26
C LEU A 582 -27.29 0.80 10.67
N THR A 583 -27.51 0.94 11.97
CA THR A 583 -27.97 2.19 12.58
C THR A 583 -27.14 2.44 13.84
N VAL A 584 -26.41 3.55 13.84
CA VAL A 584 -25.55 3.94 14.97
C VAL A 584 -25.72 5.42 15.28
N THR A 585 -25.74 5.77 16.57
CA THR A 585 -25.70 7.17 17.00
C THR A 585 -24.34 7.43 17.64
N LEU A 586 -23.55 8.26 16.97
CA LEU A 586 -22.28 8.77 17.47
C LEU A 586 -22.57 9.92 18.45
N ALA A 587 -21.90 9.93 19.60
CA ALA A 587 -22.04 11.04 20.55
C ALA A 587 -21.67 12.37 19.89
N ARG A 588 -22.23 13.49 20.37
CA ARG A 588 -22.02 14.83 19.77
C ARG A 588 -20.55 15.20 19.61
N ASN A 589 -19.75 14.89 20.63
CA ASN A 589 -18.30 15.15 20.63
C ASN A 589 -17.48 14.01 20.01
N ALA A 590 -18.11 13.00 19.42
CA ALA A 590 -17.35 11.94 18.72
C ALA A 590 -16.56 12.50 17.53
N LEU A 591 -17.06 13.54 16.88
CA LEU A 591 -16.34 14.28 15.86
C LEU A 591 -15.90 15.62 16.48
N ALA A 592 -14.61 15.88 16.47
CA ALA A 592 -13.99 16.97 17.24
C ALA A 592 -14.11 18.33 16.51
N TRP A 593 -15.34 18.79 16.23
CA TRP A 593 -15.61 20.14 15.74
C TRP A 593 -16.60 20.89 16.66
N VAL A 594 -16.56 22.23 16.68
CA VAL A 594 -17.62 23.05 17.29
C VAL A 594 -18.87 22.92 16.43
N GLU A 595 -19.98 22.67 17.10
CA GLU A 595 -21.26 22.44 16.42
C GLU A 595 -21.58 23.52 15.37
N PRO A 596 -21.90 23.09 14.14
CA PRO A 596 -22.79 23.87 13.32
C PRO A 596 -24.16 23.89 14.05
N THR A 597 -24.81 25.05 14.16
CA THR A 597 -26.23 25.10 14.43
C THR A 597 -26.92 23.99 13.64
N ALA A 598 -27.87 23.27 14.23
CA ALA A 598 -28.47 22.01 13.75
C ALA A 598 -28.86 21.93 12.25
N SER A 599 -28.71 23.00 11.49
CA SER A 599 -28.99 23.13 10.06
C SER A 599 -27.84 22.69 9.13
N GLY A 600 -26.63 22.41 9.61
CA GLY A 600 -25.46 22.17 8.73
C GLY A 600 -25.15 20.69 8.41
N VAL A 601 -25.69 19.75 9.17
CA VAL A 601 -25.44 18.30 8.98
C VAL A 601 -26.73 17.55 8.63
N ASP A 602 -27.89 18.06 9.05
CA ASP A 602 -29.19 17.44 8.75
C ASP A 602 -29.46 17.47 7.24
N GLY A 603 -29.54 16.27 6.64
CA GLY A 603 -29.76 16.10 5.21
C GLY A 603 -28.54 16.43 4.35
N ALA A 604 -27.32 16.48 4.92
CA ALA A 604 -26.10 16.61 4.15
C ALA A 604 -26.00 15.46 3.13
N SER A 605 -25.92 15.81 1.86
CA SER A 605 -25.68 14.82 0.81
C SER A 605 -24.25 14.26 0.93
N PRO A 606 -24.08 12.95 0.82
CA PRO A 606 -22.72 12.37 0.76
C PRO A 606 -21.99 12.83 -0.50
N ALA A 607 -20.67 12.99 -0.40
CA ALA A 607 -19.79 13.23 -1.53
C ALA A 607 -19.70 12.01 -2.46
N PHE A 608 -19.90 10.81 -1.88
CA PHE A 608 -20.07 9.56 -2.61
C PHE A 608 -21.11 8.69 -1.92
N LEU A 609 -21.93 8.00 -2.71
CA LEU A 609 -22.93 7.04 -2.23
C LEU A 609 -23.10 5.89 -3.20
N ALA A 610 -22.83 4.68 -2.71
CA ALA A 610 -23.30 3.44 -3.29
C ALA A 610 -24.22 2.77 -2.28
N GLY A 611 -25.45 2.38 -2.69
CA GLY A 611 -26.50 1.91 -1.78
C GLY A 611 -27.36 3.04 -1.21
N ASP A 612 -27.78 2.92 0.04
CA ASP A 612 -28.67 3.90 0.71
C ASP A 612 -28.14 4.20 2.12
N ALA A 613 -27.86 5.47 2.39
CA ALA A 613 -27.43 5.95 3.71
C ALA A 613 -27.94 7.35 4.01
N THR A 614 -28.16 7.62 5.29
CA THR A 614 -28.56 8.93 5.80
C THR A 614 -27.74 9.32 7.01
N LEU A 615 -27.51 10.62 7.14
CA LEU A 615 -26.87 11.24 8.30
C LEU A 615 -27.81 12.30 8.88
N ALA A 616 -28.20 12.14 10.15
CA ALA A 616 -29.10 13.04 10.83
C ALA A 616 -28.54 13.51 12.17
N SER A 617 -28.70 14.78 12.49
CA SER A 617 -28.30 15.38 13.77
C SER A 617 -29.46 15.39 14.76
N SER A 618 -29.17 15.13 16.03
CA SER A 618 -30.15 15.19 17.12
C SER A 618 -29.52 15.67 18.42
N ALA A 619 -30.34 15.85 19.46
CA ALA A 619 -29.84 16.15 20.79
C ALA A 619 -28.91 15.02 21.34
N ALA A 620 -29.10 13.80 20.90
CA ALA A 620 -28.26 12.64 21.32
C ALA A 620 -26.92 12.55 20.58
N GLY A 621 -26.82 13.16 19.39
CA GLY A 621 -25.62 13.09 18.54
C GLY A 621 -25.97 12.96 17.07
N LEU A 622 -25.03 12.39 16.30
CA LEU A 622 -25.17 12.10 14.88
C LEU A 622 -25.65 10.66 14.70
N THR A 623 -26.84 10.49 14.15
CA THR A 623 -27.38 9.18 13.79
C THR A 623 -27.07 8.90 12.31
N LEU A 624 -26.31 7.84 12.06
CA LEU A 624 -26.00 7.30 10.76
C LEU A 624 -26.81 6.03 10.55
N THR A 625 -27.54 5.97 9.44
CA THR A 625 -28.25 4.76 9.00
C THR A 625 -27.74 4.37 7.63
N ALA A 626 -27.44 3.10 7.41
CA ALA A 626 -27.03 2.54 6.13
C ALA A 626 -27.78 1.23 5.87
N ALA A 627 -28.21 1.01 4.63
CA ALA A 627 -28.72 -0.28 4.17
C ALA A 627 -27.59 -1.30 4.03
N ALA A 628 -27.92 -2.55 3.71
CA ALA A 628 -26.91 -3.54 3.32
C ALA A 628 -26.19 -3.11 2.03
N HIS A 629 -24.97 -3.57 1.84
CA HIS A 629 -24.12 -3.29 0.67
C HIS A 629 -24.01 -1.79 0.38
N THR A 630 -23.79 -0.99 1.44
CA THR A 630 -23.72 0.47 1.34
C THR A 630 -22.34 0.99 1.69
N CYS A 631 -21.84 1.89 0.85
CA CYS A 631 -20.75 2.80 1.19
C CYS A 631 -21.20 4.24 0.99
N ALA A 632 -20.94 5.10 2.01
CA ALA A 632 -21.19 6.53 1.90
C ALA A 632 -20.05 7.32 2.54
N ILE A 633 -19.73 8.45 1.91
CA ILE A 633 -18.63 9.32 2.31
C ILE A 633 -19.15 10.75 2.41
N TRP A 634 -19.01 11.36 3.59
CA TRP A 634 -19.36 12.77 3.81
C TRP A 634 -18.13 13.60 4.11
N THR A 635 -18.11 14.81 3.60
CA THR A 635 -17.12 15.82 3.98
C THR A 635 -17.77 16.75 5.02
N LEU A 636 -17.16 16.82 6.18
CA LEU A 636 -17.61 17.56 7.34
C LEU A 636 -16.53 18.57 7.77
N PRO A 637 -16.85 19.55 8.65
CA PRO A 637 -15.86 20.47 9.16
C PRO A 637 -14.63 19.77 9.75
N GLY A 638 -13.47 20.41 9.64
CA GLY A 638 -12.23 19.91 10.19
C GLY A 638 -12.20 19.85 11.72
N VAL A 639 -11.20 19.17 12.26
CA VAL A 639 -10.99 19.08 13.70
C VAL A 639 -10.67 20.47 14.24
N GLU A 640 -11.42 20.94 15.22
CA GLU A 640 -11.11 22.19 15.89
C GLU A 640 -9.90 21.98 16.80
N TYR A 641 -8.87 22.73 16.50
CA TYR A 641 -7.56 22.66 17.13
C TYR A 641 -7.24 24.02 17.78
N PRO A 642 -6.72 24.03 19.02
CA PRO A 642 -6.30 25.28 19.64
C PRO A 642 -5.14 25.91 18.86
N ALA A 643 -5.33 27.16 18.43
CA ALA A 643 -4.32 27.96 17.74
C ALA A 643 -3.15 28.37 18.68
#